data_bc967c22e2a3ed4e1ed73f5eaae59dab
#
_entry.id   bc967c22e2a3ed4e1ed73f5eaae59dab
#
_cell.length_a   1.000
_cell.length_b   1.000
_cell.length_c   1.000
_cell.angle_alpha   90.00
_cell.angle_beta   90.00
_cell.angle_gamma   90.00
#
_symmetry.space_group_name_H-M   'P 1'
#
loop_
_entity.id
_entity.type
_entity.pdbx_description
1 polymer ?
#
loop_
_entity_poly.entity_id
_entity_poly.type
_entity_poly.pdbx_seq_one_letter_code
_entity_poly.pdbx_strand_id
1 'polypeptide(L)'
;MESPLEKIERLRRELDEHNYNYYVLNAPTIDDRTFDEMMHELQGLEETFPQYFDPNSPTQRVGNDINRSFSQVEHRYPMLSLSNTYSIEEVSAFYERVRSGLMGEDFELVGELKYDGTSISLIYEGGRLVRAVTRGDGTRGDDVTENVKTIRSIPLQLRGNDYPDSFEIRGEILMPWAVFDALNKEREEQEEPLFANPRNAAAGTLKSQNSTVVAARGLDAYLYYLLGENLPADTHYENLQYARSWGFKVSDAVRKLHSVEEVKEYINYWDMERKNLPVATDGMVFKVNSLRQQKNLGYTAKSPRWAIAYKFQAEKALTRLNSVSYQVGRTGTVTPVANLDPVLLSGTIVKRATLHNEDIINALDLHIGDMVFVEKGGEIIPKITAVDISARLLIGEKVRFIRTCPECGTPLKRIEGEAAWFCPNEKGCPPQIKGRIEHFISRKAMNIEGLGSETIGQFYSLGLVRDASDLYTLQPDVIAGLERMGERSAQNIVDAVKQSCSVPFERVLFALGIRYVGETVAKKLALALHSIDRIIEATTEDLIRIGDIGVRIAQSVVAYFSDEDNLRFVERLRQYGVQMQITEERLSERTDKLSGATIVISGTFTHHSRDEYKALIEQHGGMNTGSVSGKTTYILAGENMGPAKLEKARKLGVRILSEEEFLEMIQ
;
A
#
# COMPACT_ATOMS: atom_id res chain seq x y z
N MET A 1 -33.79 43.25 -0.18
CA MET A 1 -33.97 41.91 0.48
C MET A 1 -33.02 40.96 -0.22
N GLU A 2 -32.26 40.26 0.54
CA GLU A 2 -31.36 39.21 0.05
C GLU A 2 -32.16 38.10 -0.64
N SER A 3 -31.76 37.68 -1.82
CA SER A 3 -32.46 36.61 -2.53
C SER A 3 -32.20 35.24 -1.83
N PRO A 4 -33.08 34.24 -1.98
CA PRO A 4 -32.84 32.93 -1.39
C PRO A 4 -31.49 32.31 -1.76
N LEU A 5 -31.06 32.50 -3.00
CA LEU A 5 -29.74 32.01 -3.47
C LEU A 5 -28.59 32.74 -2.76
N GLU A 6 -28.61 34.05 -2.70
CA GLU A 6 -27.59 34.85 -2.01
C GLU A 6 -27.48 34.44 -0.53
N LYS A 7 -28.63 34.18 0.13
CA LYS A 7 -28.66 33.76 1.53
C LYS A 7 -28.07 32.35 1.72
N ILE A 8 -28.40 31.41 0.83
CA ILE A 8 -27.84 30.04 0.85
C ILE A 8 -26.32 30.10 0.67
N GLU A 9 -25.83 30.85 -0.33
CA GLU A 9 -24.40 30.96 -0.60
C GLU A 9 -23.65 31.64 0.54
N ARG A 10 -24.24 32.65 1.20
CA ARG A 10 -23.65 33.29 2.36
C ARG A 10 -23.55 32.31 3.54
N LEU A 11 -24.63 31.59 3.89
CA LEU A 11 -24.64 30.63 4.98
C LEU A 11 -23.65 29.50 4.74
N ARG A 12 -23.53 29.01 3.51
CA ARG A 12 -22.52 27.98 3.17
C ARG A 12 -21.11 28.49 3.46
N ARG A 13 -20.76 29.71 2.99
CA ARG A 13 -19.43 30.28 3.25
C ARG A 13 -19.17 30.54 4.72
N GLU A 14 -20.13 31.09 5.47
CA GLU A 14 -19.99 31.35 6.91
C GLU A 14 -19.80 30.02 7.70
N LEU A 15 -20.57 29.00 7.40
CA LEU A 15 -20.46 27.68 8.05
C LEU A 15 -19.13 26.98 7.71
N ASP A 16 -18.65 27.08 6.48
CA ASP A 16 -17.34 26.55 6.10
C ASP A 16 -16.20 27.33 6.80
N GLU A 17 -16.33 28.65 6.98
CA GLU A 17 -15.40 29.49 7.75
C GLU A 17 -15.35 29.05 9.21
N HIS A 18 -16.52 28.82 9.85
CA HIS A 18 -16.60 28.39 11.24
C HIS A 18 -16.06 26.95 11.41
N ASN A 19 -16.33 26.04 10.47
CA ASN A 19 -15.75 24.70 10.45
C ASN A 19 -14.21 24.76 10.37
N TYR A 20 -13.68 25.61 9.50
CA TYR A 20 -12.23 25.77 9.36
C TYR A 20 -11.59 26.31 10.63
N ASN A 21 -12.19 27.37 11.23
CA ASN A 21 -11.68 27.96 12.46
C ASN A 21 -11.69 26.96 13.61
N TYR A 22 -12.74 26.14 13.72
CA TYR A 22 -12.86 25.13 14.79
C TYR A 22 -11.95 23.92 14.57
N TYR A 23 -12.05 23.24 13.41
CA TYR A 23 -11.42 21.93 13.19
C TYR A 23 -10.00 21.99 12.63
N VAL A 24 -9.62 23.07 11.96
CA VAL A 24 -8.29 23.22 11.36
C VAL A 24 -7.40 24.17 12.18
N LEU A 25 -7.92 25.32 12.58
CA LEU A 25 -7.16 26.32 13.36
C LEU A 25 -7.27 26.14 14.88
N ASN A 26 -8.17 25.29 15.40
CA ASN A 26 -8.50 25.16 16.83
C ASN A 26 -8.81 26.53 17.50
N ALA A 27 -9.44 27.42 16.78
CA ALA A 27 -9.78 28.78 17.20
C ALA A 27 -11.24 29.10 16.87
N PRO A 28 -12.21 28.52 17.61
CA PRO A 28 -13.64 28.75 17.37
C PRO A 28 -14.00 30.21 17.54
N THR A 29 -14.80 30.73 16.61
CA THR A 29 -15.24 32.14 16.59
C THR A 29 -16.69 32.34 16.96
N ILE A 30 -17.47 31.26 17.03
CA ILE A 30 -18.85 31.22 17.53
C ILE A 30 -19.04 30.01 18.46
N ASP A 31 -20.10 30.02 19.24
CA ASP A 31 -20.51 28.87 20.08
C ASP A 31 -21.26 27.82 19.25
N ASP A 32 -21.34 26.61 19.78
CA ASP A 32 -21.96 25.45 19.11
C ASP A 32 -23.45 25.71 18.81
N ARG A 33 -24.16 26.40 19.68
CA ARG A 33 -25.58 26.71 19.49
C ARG A 33 -25.80 27.61 18.29
N THR A 34 -25.01 28.67 18.16
CA THR A 34 -25.07 29.59 17.01
C THR A 34 -24.74 28.87 15.71
N PHE A 35 -23.76 27.97 15.73
CA PHE A 35 -23.43 27.12 14.59
C PHE A 35 -24.60 26.21 14.18
N ASP A 36 -25.24 25.55 15.14
CA ASP A 36 -26.39 24.68 14.89
C ASP A 36 -27.59 25.43 14.35
N GLU A 37 -27.88 26.64 14.87
CA GLU A 37 -28.96 27.51 14.37
C GLU A 37 -28.72 27.90 12.89
N MET A 38 -27.49 28.26 12.50
CA MET A 38 -27.11 28.54 11.13
C MET A 38 -27.24 27.30 10.22
N MET A 39 -26.83 26.14 10.71
CA MET A 39 -26.94 24.89 9.97
C MET A 39 -28.40 24.51 9.70
N HIS A 40 -29.30 24.65 10.69
CA HIS A 40 -30.74 24.41 10.53
C HIS A 40 -31.37 25.40 9.56
N GLU A 41 -30.96 26.66 9.61
CA GLU A 41 -31.46 27.67 8.66
C GLU A 41 -31.06 27.32 7.23
N LEU A 42 -29.81 26.95 6.99
CA LEU A 42 -29.32 26.53 5.68
C LEU A 42 -30.08 25.31 5.17
N GLN A 43 -30.27 24.27 6.02
CA GLN A 43 -31.00 23.05 5.68
C GLN A 43 -32.44 23.37 5.27
N GLY A 44 -33.15 24.18 6.02
CA GLY A 44 -34.50 24.60 5.69
C GLY A 44 -34.62 25.37 4.37
N LEU A 45 -33.62 26.19 4.03
CA LEU A 45 -33.55 26.87 2.76
C LEU A 45 -33.26 25.90 1.60
N GLU A 46 -32.34 24.97 1.73
CA GLU A 46 -32.03 23.98 0.71
C GLU A 46 -33.20 23.03 0.45
N GLU A 47 -33.96 22.64 1.47
CA GLU A 47 -35.20 21.86 1.34
C GLU A 47 -36.30 22.66 0.61
N THR A 48 -36.40 23.98 0.88
CA THR A 48 -37.39 24.84 0.25
C THR A 48 -37.06 25.15 -1.19
N PHE A 49 -35.76 25.23 -1.55
CA PHE A 49 -35.26 25.56 -2.87
C PHE A 49 -34.35 24.49 -3.46
N PRO A 50 -34.87 23.29 -3.80
CA PRO A 50 -34.06 22.14 -4.27
C PRO A 50 -33.24 22.41 -5.52
N GLN A 51 -33.60 23.44 -6.33
CA GLN A 51 -32.83 23.84 -7.51
C GLN A 51 -31.46 24.42 -7.18
N TYR A 52 -31.20 24.78 -5.92
CA TYR A 52 -29.90 25.27 -5.43
C TYR A 52 -29.13 24.20 -4.68
N PHE A 53 -29.50 22.91 -4.85
CA PHE A 53 -28.80 21.79 -4.25
C PHE A 53 -27.31 21.81 -4.64
N ASP A 54 -26.44 21.63 -3.66
CA ASP A 54 -25.00 21.47 -3.86
C ASP A 54 -24.52 20.26 -3.06
N PRO A 55 -23.96 19.23 -3.73
CA PRO A 55 -23.45 18.02 -3.04
C PRO A 55 -22.29 18.31 -2.07
N ASN A 56 -21.68 19.50 -2.16
CA ASN A 56 -20.61 19.95 -1.27
C ASN A 56 -21.08 20.98 -0.23
N SER A 57 -22.38 21.16 -0.06
CA SER A 57 -22.92 22.01 1.02
C SER A 57 -22.51 21.45 2.40
N PRO A 58 -22.26 22.32 3.40
CA PRO A 58 -22.07 21.88 4.79
C PRO A 58 -23.19 20.96 5.31
N THR A 59 -24.43 21.12 4.82
CA THR A 59 -25.58 20.27 5.17
C THR A 59 -25.43 18.83 4.66
N GLN A 60 -24.66 18.58 3.60
CA GLN A 60 -24.41 17.25 3.04
C GLN A 60 -23.33 16.45 3.80
N ARG A 61 -22.72 17.04 4.82
CA ARG A 61 -21.78 16.33 5.71
C ARG A 61 -22.48 15.34 6.65
N VAL A 62 -23.78 15.41 6.77
CA VAL A 62 -24.60 14.49 7.57
C VAL A 62 -25.14 13.43 6.61
N GLY A 63 -24.44 12.29 6.52
CA GLY A 63 -24.81 11.21 5.61
C GLY A 63 -26.15 10.57 6.00
N ASN A 64 -26.99 10.36 5.01
CA ASN A 64 -28.26 9.62 5.12
C ASN A 64 -28.22 8.29 4.38
N ASP A 65 -27.11 7.92 3.72
CA ASP A 65 -27.06 6.77 2.83
C ASP A 65 -26.32 5.58 3.44
N ILE A 66 -26.99 4.44 3.44
CA ILE A 66 -26.35 3.15 3.73
C ILE A 66 -25.69 2.67 2.43
N ASN A 67 -24.38 2.85 2.33
CA ASN A 67 -23.58 2.27 1.27
C ASN A 67 -23.54 0.75 1.41
N ARG A 68 -24.10 0.03 0.45
CA ARG A 68 -24.15 -1.44 0.49
C ARG A 68 -22.85 -2.13 0.07
N SER A 69 -21.97 -1.44 -0.65
CA SER A 69 -20.60 -1.86 -0.98
C SER A 69 -19.82 -0.65 -1.51
N PHE A 70 -18.53 -0.56 -1.21
CA PHE A 70 -17.65 0.46 -1.78
C PHE A 70 -17.24 0.03 -3.19
N SER A 71 -17.35 0.94 -4.17
CA SER A 71 -16.80 0.70 -5.50
C SER A 71 -15.27 0.82 -5.46
N GLN A 72 -14.58 0.01 -6.25
CA GLN A 72 -13.13 0.11 -6.39
C GLN A 72 -12.76 1.09 -7.49
N VAL A 73 -11.80 1.95 -7.19
CA VAL A 73 -11.28 2.98 -8.08
C VAL A 73 -9.78 2.81 -8.28
N GLU A 74 -9.32 2.93 -9.50
CA GLU A 74 -7.90 2.95 -9.84
C GLU A 74 -7.29 4.31 -9.52
N HIS A 75 -6.11 4.31 -8.88
CA HIS A 75 -5.39 5.53 -8.56
C HIS A 75 -4.74 6.12 -9.82
N ARG A 76 -4.93 7.42 -10.07
CA ARG A 76 -4.22 8.13 -11.13
C ARG A 76 -2.70 8.09 -10.92
N TYR A 77 -2.27 8.22 -9.67
CA TYR A 77 -0.88 8.08 -9.24
C TYR A 77 -0.78 6.92 -8.25
N PRO A 78 0.12 5.94 -8.45
CA PRO A 78 0.26 4.82 -7.50
C PRO A 78 0.54 5.29 -6.07
N MET A 79 -0.10 4.66 -5.08
CA MET A 79 0.12 4.94 -3.66
C MET A 79 1.17 3.97 -3.08
N LEU A 80 2.45 4.25 -3.36
CA LEU A 80 3.56 3.40 -2.93
C LEU A 80 3.82 3.51 -1.43
N SER A 81 4.35 2.44 -0.85
CA SER A 81 4.87 2.44 0.52
C SER A 81 6.22 3.16 0.58
N LEU A 82 6.58 3.68 1.75
CA LEU A 82 7.92 4.21 2.01
C LEU A 82 8.84 3.09 2.51
N SER A 83 10.13 3.21 2.21
CA SER A 83 11.17 2.38 2.85
C SER A 83 11.32 2.81 4.29
N ASN A 84 11.39 1.85 5.22
CA ASN A 84 11.56 2.13 6.64
C ASN A 84 13.04 2.13 7.03
N THR A 85 13.37 2.99 7.99
CA THR A 85 14.66 3.01 8.72
C THR A 85 14.38 3.08 10.21
N TYR A 86 15.34 2.63 11.01
CA TYR A 86 15.21 2.49 12.46
C TYR A 86 16.40 3.09 13.23
N SER A 87 17.40 3.61 12.52
CA SER A 87 18.57 4.24 13.10
C SER A 87 18.97 5.51 12.34
N ILE A 88 19.72 6.36 13.03
CA ILE A 88 20.26 7.61 12.46
C ILE A 88 21.29 7.30 11.37
N GLU A 89 22.04 6.20 11.49
CA GLU A 89 23.00 5.74 10.50
C GLU A 89 22.31 5.38 9.18
N GLU A 90 21.16 4.70 9.23
CA GLU A 90 20.38 4.37 8.05
C GLU A 90 19.80 5.62 7.37
N VAL A 91 19.37 6.63 8.15
CA VAL A 91 18.92 7.93 7.61
C VAL A 91 20.10 8.68 6.98
N SER A 92 21.28 8.66 7.62
CA SER A 92 22.50 9.23 7.04
C SER A 92 22.89 8.54 5.72
N ALA A 93 22.77 7.21 5.68
CA ALA A 93 22.99 6.46 4.44
C ALA A 93 21.96 6.79 3.35
N PHE A 94 20.71 7.09 3.70
CA PHE A 94 19.72 7.60 2.77
C PHE A 94 20.13 8.97 2.23
N TYR A 95 20.56 9.90 3.08
CA TYR A 95 21.03 11.23 2.69
C TYR A 95 22.17 11.14 1.66
N GLU A 96 23.15 10.26 1.89
CA GLU A 96 24.26 10.04 0.96
C GLU A 96 23.82 9.38 -0.36
N ARG A 97 22.83 8.48 -0.31
CA ARG A 97 22.24 7.92 -1.55
C ARG A 97 21.54 8.98 -2.39
N VAL A 98 20.79 9.90 -1.75
CA VAL A 98 20.16 11.05 -2.41
C VAL A 98 21.24 11.94 -3.05
N ARG A 99 22.26 12.32 -2.28
CA ARG A 99 23.39 13.13 -2.75
C ARG A 99 24.08 12.51 -3.96
N SER A 100 24.36 11.21 -3.89
CA SER A 100 24.96 10.47 -5.00
C SER A 100 24.04 10.39 -6.21
N GLY A 101 22.73 10.18 -5.98
CA GLY A 101 21.71 10.11 -7.03
C GLY A 101 21.51 11.44 -7.76
N LEU A 102 21.73 12.55 -7.07
CA LEU A 102 21.71 13.92 -7.60
C LEU A 102 23.07 14.39 -8.10
N MET A 103 24.08 13.49 -8.13
CA MET A 103 25.45 13.79 -8.61
C MET A 103 26.13 14.97 -7.91
N GLY A 104 25.82 15.16 -6.62
CA GLY A 104 26.37 16.23 -5.79
C GLY A 104 25.66 17.58 -5.92
N GLU A 105 24.52 17.65 -6.63
CA GLU A 105 23.64 18.82 -6.60
C GLU A 105 23.13 19.04 -5.16
N ASP A 106 23.09 20.29 -4.73
CA ASP A 106 22.55 20.66 -3.41
C ASP A 106 21.06 20.35 -3.34
N PHE A 107 20.60 19.87 -2.19
CA PHE A 107 19.21 19.54 -1.96
C PHE A 107 18.79 19.81 -0.51
N GLU A 108 17.50 20.00 -0.35
CA GLU A 108 16.86 20.14 0.97
C GLU A 108 15.96 18.91 1.21
N LEU A 109 15.83 18.51 2.45
CA LEU A 109 14.80 17.58 2.89
C LEU A 109 13.65 18.33 3.57
N VAL A 110 12.45 17.78 3.49
CA VAL A 110 11.32 18.16 4.31
C VAL A 110 11.07 17.06 5.31
N GLY A 111 11.13 17.41 6.61
CA GLY A 111 10.78 16.54 7.72
C GLY A 111 9.30 16.70 8.06
N GLU A 112 8.62 15.58 8.22
CA GLU A 112 7.20 15.49 8.55
C GLU A 112 6.96 14.40 9.59
N LEU A 113 5.87 14.52 10.35
CA LEU A 113 5.42 13.44 11.22
C LEU A 113 4.80 12.31 10.38
N LYS A 114 5.13 11.08 10.74
CA LYS A 114 4.48 9.89 10.20
C LYS A 114 3.27 9.54 11.05
N TYR A 115 2.12 9.96 10.58
CA TYR A 115 0.86 9.69 11.24
C TYR A 115 0.48 8.21 11.15
N ASP A 116 -0.08 7.67 12.23
CA ASP A 116 -0.53 6.27 12.31
C ASP A 116 -2.05 6.19 12.21
N GLY A 117 -2.53 6.17 10.97
CA GLY A 117 -3.94 6.15 10.61
C GLY A 117 -4.23 5.29 9.39
N THR A 118 -5.13 5.75 8.54
CA THR A 118 -5.45 5.14 7.26
C THR A 118 -5.25 6.12 6.13
N SER A 119 -4.38 5.77 5.17
CA SER A 119 -4.01 6.64 4.06
C SER A 119 -5.18 6.86 3.12
N ILE A 120 -5.33 8.10 2.68
CA ILE A 120 -6.40 8.58 1.79
C ILE A 120 -5.82 9.40 0.64
N SER A 121 -6.45 9.29 -0.52
CA SER A 121 -6.27 10.18 -1.67
C SER A 121 -7.56 10.96 -1.88
N LEU A 122 -7.47 12.28 -1.90
CA LEU A 122 -8.57 13.21 -2.14
C LEU A 122 -8.38 13.87 -3.51
N ILE A 123 -9.39 13.79 -4.35
CA ILE A 123 -9.38 14.35 -5.71
C ILE A 123 -10.28 15.57 -5.72
N TYR A 124 -9.71 16.70 -6.15
CA TYR A 124 -10.39 17.97 -6.30
C TYR A 124 -10.43 18.41 -7.76
N GLU A 125 -11.59 18.93 -8.18
CA GLU A 125 -11.81 19.54 -9.49
C GLU A 125 -12.57 20.85 -9.32
N GLY A 126 -12.08 21.94 -9.93
CA GLY A 126 -12.65 23.28 -9.77
C GLY A 126 -12.77 23.72 -8.31
N GLY A 127 -11.83 23.30 -7.46
CA GLY A 127 -11.84 23.60 -6.03
C GLY A 127 -12.85 22.82 -5.19
N ARG A 128 -13.49 21.76 -5.72
CA ARG A 128 -14.48 20.93 -5.04
C ARG A 128 -14.00 19.51 -4.87
N LEU A 129 -14.29 18.91 -3.72
CA LEU A 129 -14.03 17.49 -3.48
C LEU A 129 -14.96 16.64 -4.36
N VAL A 130 -14.38 15.92 -5.33
CA VAL A 130 -15.15 15.02 -6.22
C VAL A 130 -15.01 13.57 -5.83
N ARG A 131 -13.87 13.16 -5.22
CA ARG A 131 -13.67 11.77 -4.83
C ARG A 131 -12.65 11.63 -3.71
N ALA A 132 -12.86 10.60 -2.87
CA ALA A 132 -11.92 10.17 -1.84
C ALA A 132 -11.73 8.66 -1.91
N VAL A 133 -10.47 8.20 -2.04
CA VAL A 133 -10.12 6.81 -2.30
C VAL A 133 -9.11 6.32 -1.26
N THR A 134 -9.37 5.18 -0.62
CA THR A 134 -8.40 4.55 0.29
C THR A 134 -7.18 4.03 -0.49
N ARG A 135 -6.04 3.86 0.15
CA ARG A 135 -4.84 3.32 -0.50
C ARG A 135 -5.06 1.97 -1.19
N GLY A 136 -5.85 1.09 -0.58
CA GLY A 136 -6.05 -0.27 -1.08
C GLY A 136 -4.73 -1.02 -1.21
N ASP A 137 -4.46 -1.57 -2.39
CA ASP A 137 -3.20 -2.26 -2.72
C ASP A 137 -2.11 -1.31 -3.30
N GLY A 138 -2.42 -0.03 -3.37
CA GLY A 138 -1.56 1.01 -3.95
C GLY A 138 -1.85 1.31 -5.43
N THR A 139 -2.54 0.42 -6.14
CA THR A 139 -3.03 0.62 -7.51
C THR A 139 -4.52 0.94 -7.53
N ARG A 140 -5.30 0.27 -6.67
CA ARG A 140 -6.76 0.43 -6.52
C ARG A 140 -7.12 0.57 -5.06
N GLY A 141 -8.11 1.41 -4.77
CA GLY A 141 -8.66 1.60 -3.43
C GLY A 141 -10.18 1.63 -3.44
N ASP A 142 -10.77 1.65 -2.26
CA ASP A 142 -12.21 1.75 -2.09
C ASP A 142 -12.63 3.23 -2.13
N ASP A 143 -13.67 3.55 -2.90
CA ASP A 143 -14.30 4.88 -2.91
C ASP A 143 -15.06 5.09 -1.60
N VAL A 144 -14.55 5.98 -0.78
CA VAL A 144 -15.12 6.33 0.54
C VAL A 144 -15.58 7.80 0.59
N THR A 145 -15.90 8.38 -0.55
CA THR A 145 -16.21 9.80 -0.70
C THR A 145 -17.29 10.27 0.27
N GLU A 146 -18.41 9.55 0.38
CA GLU A 146 -19.51 9.94 1.27
C GLU A 146 -19.12 9.89 2.74
N ASN A 147 -18.27 8.93 3.13
CA ASN A 147 -17.75 8.86 4.49
C ASN A 147 -16.75 10.00 4.77
N VAL A 148 -15.87 10.31 3.81
CA VAL A 148 -14.89 11.41 3.94
C VAL A 148 -15.56 12.77 4.02
N LYS A 149 -16.67 12.99 3.33
CA LYS A 149 -17.46 14.24 3.44
C LYS A 149 -17.89 14.55 4.86
N THR A 150 -18.04 13.54 5.73
CA THR A 150 -18.40 13.73 7.14
C THR A 150 -17.23 14.23 8.00
N ILE A 151 -15.99 14.14 7.52
CA ILE A 151 -14.78 14.57 8.25
C ILE A 151 -14.63 16.08 8.12
N ARG A 152 -14.87 16.78 9.20
CA ARG A 152 -15.01 18.25 9.20
C ARG A 152 -13.71 19.00 8.92
N SER A 153 -12.54 18.40 9.16
CA SER A 153 -11.23 18.99 8.82
C SER A 153 -10.86 18.87 7.34
N ILE A 154 -11.68 18.19 6.52
CA ILE A 154 -11.49 18.11 5.07
C ILE A 154 -12.44 19.12 4.41
N PRO A 155 -11.92 20.12 3.66
CA PRO A 155 -12.77 21.09 2.98
C PRO A 155 -13.53 20.43 1.82
N LEU A 156 -14.84 20.62 1.73
CA LEU A 156 -15.64 20.20 0.57
C LEU A 156 -15.48 21.17 -0.59
N GLN A 157 -15.29 22.43 -0.27
CA GLN A 157 -14.98 23.54 -1.18
C GLN A 157 -13.72 24.23 -0.69
N LEU A 158 -12.74 24.43 -1.58
CA LEU A 158 -11.49 25.10 -1.26
C LEU A 158 -11.68 26.62 -1.10
N ARG A 159 -10.76 27.20 -0.34
CA ARG A 159 -10.65 28.65 -0.15
C ARG A 159 -9.76 29.25 -1.23
N GLY A 160 -10.02 30.50 -1.57
CA GLY A 160 -9.26 31.19 -2.62
C GLY A 160 -9.65 30.74 -4.02
N ASN A 161 -8.78 31.01 -4.97
CA ASN A 161 -8.96 30.68 -6.40
C ASN A 161 -7.63 30.44 -7.11
N ASP A 162 -6.54 30.24 -6.35
CA ASP A 162 -5.18 30.03 -6.83
C ASP A 162 -4.76 28.55 -6.84
N TYR A 163 -5.75 27.66 -6.78
CA TYR A 163 -5.55 26.21 -6.88
C TYR A 163 -5.63 25.72 -8.33
N PRO A 164 -4.97 24.60 -8.67
CA PRO A 164 -5.11 23.96 -9.98
C PRO A 164 -6.54 23.49 -10.25
N ASP A 165 -6.96 23.49 -11.51
CA ASP A 165 -8.30 23.02 -11.90
C ASP A 165 -8.56 21.56 -11.46
N SER A 166 -7.54 20.71 -11.51
CA SER A 166 -7.62 19.31 -11.04
C SER A 166 -6.31 18.91 -10.37
N PHE A 167 -6.41 18.34 -9.18
CA PHE A 167 -5.27 17.79 -8.44
C PHE A 167 -5.71 16.72 -7.46
N GLU A 168 -4.72 15.97 -6.96
CA GLU A 168 -4.85 14.97 -5.90
C GLU A 168 -4.06 15.44 -4.67
N ILE A 169 -4.65 15.34 -3.48
CA ILE A 169 -3.92 15.55 -2.23
C ILE A 169 -4.03 14.31 -1.35
N ARG A 170 -2.92 13.84 -0.82
CA ARG A 170 -2.84 12.67 0.05
C ARG A 170 -2.66 13.05 1.49
N GLY A 171 -3.23 12.24 2.34
CA GLY A 171 -3.15 12.41 3.78
C GLY A 171 -3.40 11.13 4.54
N GLU A 172 -3.57 11.30 5.84
CA GLU A 172 -3.91 10.23 6.76
C GLU A 172 -5.19 10.59 7.49
N ILE A 173 -6.18 9.69 7.46
CA ILE A 173 -7.38 9.78 8.30
C ILE A 173 -7.05 9.15 9.65
N LEU A 174 -7.37 9.86 10.70
CA LEU A 174 -6.95 9.58 12.06
C LEU A 174 -8.14 9.59 13.02
N MET A 175 -7.99 8.90 14.13
CA MET A 175 -8.86 9.05 15.30
C MET A 175 -8.04 9.72 16.41
N PRO A 176 -8.39 10.92 16.85
CA PRO A 176 -7.75 11.57 17.99
C PRO A 176 -7.83 10.72 19.27
N TRP A 177 -6.80 10.78 20.13
CA TRP A 177 -6.75 10.01 21.38
C TRP A 177 -7.97 10.23 22.26
N ALA A 178 -8.41 11.48 22.43
CA ALA A 178 -9.58 11.81 23.22
C ALA A 178 -10.87 11.15 22.72
N VAL A 179 -11.02 11.05 21.39
CA VAL A 179 -12.16 10.38 20.74
C VAL A 179 -12.07 8.87 20.92
N PHE A 180 -10.88 8.31 20.71
CA PHE A 180 -10.61 6.88 20.89
C PHE A 180 -10.92 6.41 22.31
N ASP A 181 -10.46 7.17 23.32
CA ASP A 181 -10.70 6.85 24.73
C ASP A 181 -12.17 6.95 25.09
N ALA A 182 -12.88 7.98 24.60
CA ALA A 182 -14.31 8.14 24.80
C ALA A 182 -15.14 6.99 24.20
N LEU A 183 -14.81 6.60 22.95
CA LEU A 183 -15.47 5.47 22.28
C LEU A 183 -15.21 4.13 22.98
N ASN A 184 -13.98 3.90 23.46
CA ASN A 184 -13.68 2.67 24.19
C ASN A 184 -14.38 2.63 25.56
N LYS A 185 -14.52 3.76 26.23
CA LYS A 185 -15.31 3.85 27.47
C LYS A 185 -16.78 3.52 27.23
N GLU A 186 -17.39 4.07 26.17
CA GLU A 186 -18.77 3.75 25.79
C GLU A 186 -18.94 2.26 25.47
N ARG A 187 -18.01 1.64 24.73
CA ARG A 187 -18.03 0.20 24.42
C ARG A 187 -17.87 -0.67 25.66
N GLU A 188 -17.03 -0.26 26.62
CA GLU A 188 -16.88 -0.95 27.89
C GLU A 188 -18.19 -0.93 28.71
N GLU A 189 -18.88 0.22 28.74
CA GLU A 189 -20.20 0.35 29.37
C GLU A 189 -21.29 -0.51 28.69
N GLN A 190 -21.14 -0.78 27.38
CA GLN A 190 -22.06 -1.62 26.60
C GLN A 190 -21.61 -3.09 26.51
N GLU A 191 -20.56 -3.49 27.23
CA GLU A 191 -19.97 -4.84 27.21
C GLU A 191 -19.50 -5.28 25.78
N GLU A 192 -19.16 -4.33 24.92
CA GLU A 192 -18.66 -4.60 23.57
C GLU A 192 -17.13 -4.73 23.53
N PRO A 193 -16.56 -5.48 22.55
CA PRO A 193 -15.11 -5.57 22.36
C PRO A 193 -14.49 -4.19 22.10
N LEU A 194 -13.45 -3.83 22.85
CA LEU A 194 -12.77 -2.54 22.71
C LEU A 194 -12.02 -2.45 21.37
N PHE A 195 -11.88 -1.23 20.86
CA PHE A 195 -10.97 -0.96 19.76
C PHE A 195 -9.51 -1.16 20.21
N ALA A 196 -8.71 -1.84 19.41
CA ALA A 196 -7.34 -2.20 19.77
C ALA A 196 -6.36 -1.00 19.78
N ASN A 197 -6.53 -0.05 18.85
CA ASN A 197 -5.74 1.16 18.71
C ASN A 197 -6.48 2.20 17.83
N PRO A 198 -6.06 3.49 17.87
CA PRO A 198 -6.68 4.55 17.07
C PRO A 198 -6.68 4.30 15.57
N ARG A 199 -5.60 3.71 15.03
CA ARG A 199 -5.48 3.37 13.61
C ARG A 199 -6.55 2.38 13.15
N ASN A 200 -6.72 1.26 13.88
CA ASN A 200 -7.73 0.26 13.54
C ASN A 200 -9.14 0.81 13.73
N ALA A 201 -9.36 1.64 14.76
CA ALA A 201 -10.62 2.31 14.99
C ALA A 201 -10.94 3.31 13.84
N ALA A 202 -9.96 4.10 13.38
CA ALA A 202 -10.12 5.01 12.26
C ALA A 202 -10.42 4.25 10.95
N ALA A 203 -9.62 3.22 10.63
CA ALA A 203 -9.79 2.43 9.42
C ALA A 203 -11.13 1.70 9.37
N GLY A 204 -11.55 1.09 10.48
CA GLY A 204 -12.84 0.41 10.60
C GLY A 204 -14.03 1.39 10.51
N THR A 205 -13.88 2.57 11.11
CA THR A 205 -14.89 3.64 11.03
C THR A 205 -15.02 4.16 9.61
N LEU A 206 -13.89 4.50 8.95
CA LEU A 206 -13.90 5.03 7.59
C LEU A 206 -14.55 4.06 6.59
N LYS A 207 -14.47 2.76 6.83
CA LYS A 207 -15.10 1.70 6.01
C LYS A 207 -16.47 1.27 6.52
N SER A 208 -17.09 2.02 7.42
CA SER A 208 -18.47 1.78 7.81
C SER A 208 -19.42 2.00 6.62
N GLN A 209 -20.39 1.11 6.47
CA GLN A 209 -21.42 1.25 5.42
C GLN A 209 -22.43 2.36 5.74
N ASN A 210 -22.44 2.86 6.97
CA ASN A 210 -23.31 3.93 7.42
C ASN A 210 -22.50 5.20 7.71
N SER A 211 -22.64 6.20 6.87
CA SER A 211 -21.94 7.50 6.98
C SER A 211 -22.36 8.30 8.23
N THR A 212 -23.56 8.08 8.77
CA THR A 212 -23.99 8.70 10.04
C THR A 212 -23.12 8.21 11.20
N VAL A 213 -22.75 6.91 11.22
CA VAL A 213 -21.83 6.36 12.21
C VAL A 213 -20.45 6.97 12.06
N VAL A 214 -19.99 7.21 10.83
CA VAL A 214 -18.69 7.86 10.57
C VAL A 214 -18.70 9.30 11.10
N ALA A 215 -19.77 10.06 10.82
CA ALA A 215 -19.95 11.43 11.30
C ALA A 215 -19.91 11.54 12.84
N ALA A 216 -20.55 10.60 13.53
CA ALA A 216 -20.61 10.56 15.00
C ALA A 216 -19.27 10.21 15.67
N ARG A 217 -18.34 9.55 14.95
CA ARG A 217 -17.06 9.06 15.50
C ARG A 217 -15.90 10.03 15.43
N GLY A 218 -16.12 11.27 15.00
CA GLY A 218 -15.14 12.36 15.13
C GLY A 218 -13.75 12.08 14.51
N LEU A 219 -13.71 11.51 13.30
CA LEU A 219 -12.46 11.34 12.56
C LEU A 219 -11.83 12.69 12.19
N ASP A 220 -10.51 12.72 12.10
CA ASP A 220 -9.69 13.86 11.71
C ASP A 220 -8.76 13.49 10.55
N ALA A 221 -8.15 14.48 9.89
CA ALA A 221 -7.24 14.25 8.78
C ALA A 221 -6.06 15.23 8.79
N TYR A 222 -4.86 14.73 8.47
CA TYR A 222 -3.70 15.55 8.13
C TYR A 222 -3.26 15.26 6.70
N LEU A 223 -3.14 16.32 5.88
CA LEU A 223 -2.75 16.23 4.47
C LEU A 223 -1.26 16.55 4.35
N TYR A 224 -0.54 15.72 3.57
CA TYR A 224 0.92 15.76 3.54
C TYR A 224 1.55 15.60 2.16
N TYR A 225 0.77 15.49 1.07
CA TYR A 225 1.36 15.34 -0.27
C TYR A 225 0.42 15.77 -1.37
N LEU A 226 0.79 16.83 -2.10
CA LEU A 226 0.06 17.38 -3.24
C LEU A 226 0.59 16.79 -4.55
N LEU A 227 -0.30 16.38 -5.44
CA LEU A 227 0.00 15.74 -6.72
C LEU A 227 -0.85 16.37 -7.83
N GLY A 228 -0.24 16.67 -8.95
CA GLY A 228 -0.91 17.28 -10.11
C GLY A 228 0.09 17.69 -11.18
N GLU A 229 -0.41 18.07 -12.35
CA GLU A 229 0.43 18.51 -13.47
C GLU A 229 0.86 19.99 -13.32
N ASN A 230 -0.05 20.84 -12.87
CA ASN A 230 0.17 22.29 -12.74
C ASN A 230 0.14 22.71 -11.27
N LEU A 231 1.08 22.19 -10.47
CA LEU A 231 1.20 22.58 -9.08
C LEU A 231 1.68 24.03 -8.95
N PRO A 232 1.25 24.77 -7.90
CA PRO A 232 1.59 26.19 -7.74
C PRO A 232 3.07 26.46 -7.45
N ALA A 233 3.81 25.46 -6.96
CA ALA A 233 5.23 25.57 -6.64
C ALA A 233 6.03 24.36 -7.09
N ASP A 234 7.33 24.55 -7.33
CA ASP A 234 8.27 23.50 -7.73
C ASP A 234 8.85 22.71 -6.56
N THR A 235 8.38 22.99 -5.36
CA THR A 235 8.87 22.34 -4.14
C THR A 235 7.71 21.79 -3.30
N HIS A 236 8.00 20.71 -2.60
CA HIS A 236 7.04 20.03 -1.74
C HIS A 236 6.57 20.90 -0.57
N TYR A 237 7.49 21.61 0.09
CA TYR A 237 7.16 22.46 1.24
C TYR A 237 6.23 23.59 0.87
N GLU A 238 6.55 24.34 -0.20
CA GLU A 238 5.72 25.44 -0.66
C GLU A 238 4.33 24.95 -1.12
N ASN A 239 4.25 23.80 -1.78
CA ASN A 239 2.96 23.19 -2.14
C ASN A 239 2.11 22.83 -0.91
N LEU A 240 2.72 22.42 0.20
CA LEU A 240 1.99 22.22 1.46
C LEU A 240 1.53 23.55 2.08
N GLN A 241 2.26 24.67 1.91
CA GLN A 241 1.80 25.98 2.35
C GLN A 241 0.61 26.46 1.51
N TYR A 242 0.61 26.23 0.18
CA TYR A 242 -0.56 26.48 -0.67
C TYR A 242 -1.75 25.61 -0.23
N ALA A 243 -1.54 24.32 -0.01
CA ALA A 243 -2.60 23.45 0.51
C ALA A 243 -3.21 23.98 1.82
N ARG A 244 -2.36 24.47 2.74
CA ARG A 244 -2.83 25.12 3.98
C ARG A 244 -3.68 26.36 3.70
N SER A 245 -3.29 27.21 2.75
CA SER A 245 -4.06 28.41 2.38
C SER A 245 -5.40 28.05 1.75
N TRP A 246 -5.53 26.91 1.08
CA TRP A 246 -6.78 26.42 0.51
C TRP A 246 -7.73 25.79 1.55
N GLY A 247 -7.30 25.68 2.80
CA GLY A 247 -8.11 25.19 3.91
C GLY A 247 -7.82 23.77 4.36
N PHE A 248 -6.80 23.11 3.81
CA PHE A 248 -6.38 21.79 4.28
C PHE A 248 -5.64 21.87 5.61
N LYS A 249 -5.90 20.89 6.47
CA LYS A 249 -5.14 20.71 7.72
C LYS A 249 -3.78 20.07 7.42
N VAL A 250 -2.74 20.92 7.39
CA VAL A 250 -1.33 20.52 7.23
C VAL A 250 -0.64 20.65 8.58
N SER A 251 0.20 19.71 8.93
CA SER A 251 0.93 19.69 10.20
C SER A 251 1.84 20.90 10.38
N ASP A 252 1.87 21.47 11.58
CA ASP A 252 2.84 22.51 11.94
C ASP A 252 4.26 21.97 12.18
N ALA A 253 4.39 20.65 12.29
CA ALA A 253 5.68 19.96 12.40
C ALA A 253 6.48 19.93 11.09
N VAL A 254 5.88 20.29 9.96
CA VAL A 254 6.56 20.30 8.65
C VAL A 254 7.68 21.32 8.64
N ARG A 255 8.92 20.87 8.39
CA ARG A 255 10.13 21.69 8.46
C ARG A 255 11.09 21.37 7.32
N LYS A 256 11.72 22.41 6.72
CA LYS A 256 12.86 22.25 5.81
C LYS A 256 14.13 21.92 6.61
N LEU A 257 14.93 20.99 6.09
CA LEU A 257 16.15 20.48 6.70
C LEU A 257 17.26 20.49 5.66
N HIS A 258 18.37 21.17 5.99
CA HIS A 258 19.45 21.43 5.04
C HIS A 258 20.67 20.54 5.27
N SER A 259 20.72 19.80 6.36
CA SER A 259 21.85 18.92 6.71
C SER A 259 21.40 17.66 7.45
N VAL A 260 22.29 16.69 7.54
CA VAL A 260 22.05 15.47 8.34
C VAL A 260 21.96 15.81 9.84
N GLU A 261 22.66 16.83 10.29
CA GLU A 261 22.63 17.31 11.67
C GLU A 261 21.23 17.85 12.03
N GLU A 262 20.64 18.66 11.16
CA GLU A 262 19.26 19.15 11.35
C GLU A 262 18.23 18.01 11.31
N VAL A 263 18.47 16.98 10.51
CA VAL A 263 17.63 15.77 10.50
C VAL A 263 17.71 15.05 11.85
N LYS A 264 18.91 14.91 12.42
CA LYS A 264 19.10 14.30 13.76
C LYS A 264 18.41 15.11 14.86
N GLU A 265 18.54 16.43 14.82
CA GLU A 265 17.86 17.32 15.78
C GLU A 265 16.33 17.17 15.68
N TYR A 266 15.79 17.12 14.47
CA TYR A 266 14.37 16.92 14.22
C TYR A 266 13.89 15.56 14.77
N ILE A 267 14.68 14.48 14.56
CA ILE A 267 14.40 13.14 15.09
C ILE A 267 14.37 13.18 16.63
N ASN A 268 15.41 13.72 17.25
CA ASN A 268 15.53 13.76 18.71
C ASN A 268 14.39 14.59 19.35
N TYR A 269 14.03 15.71 18.75
CA TYR A 269 12.94 16.55 19.23
C TYR A 269 11.60 15.78 19.23
N TRP A 270 11.24 15.17 18.09
CA TRP A 270 9.96 14.50 17.96
C TRP A 270 9.90 13.14 18.64
N ASP A 271 11.00 12.48 18.91
CA ASP A 271 11.01 11.27 19.75
C ASP A 271 10.53 11.55 21.17
N MET A 272 10.77 12.73 21.67
CA MET A 272 10.29 13.18 22.98
C MET A 272 8.87 13.77 22.90
N GLU A 273 8.63 14.69 21.97
CA GLU A 273 7.41 15.50 21.91
C GLU A 273 6.20 14.74 21.32
N ARG A 274 6.40 13.65 20.61
CA ARG A 274 5.29 12.87 20.03
C ARG A 274 4.24 12.40 21.03
N LYS A 275 4.62 12.23 22.30
CA LYS A 275 3.71 11.80 23.38
C LYS A 275 2.65 12.86 23.72
N ASN A 276 2.93 14.11 23.37
CA ASN A 276 2.05 15.25 23.60
C ASN A 276 1.11 15.53 22.42
N LEU A 277 1.23 14.77 21.33
CA LEU A 277 0.38 14.94 20.16
C LEU A 277 -1.04 14.42 20.40
N PRO A 278 -2.06 15.10 19.87
CA PRO A 278 -3.46 14.66 20.01
C PRO A 278 -3.79 13.41 19.19
N VAL A 279 -2.89 12.96 18.31
CA VAL A 279 -3.05 11.83 17.39
C VAL A 279 -1.84 10.91 17.43
N ALA A 280 -2.04 9.64 17.05
CA ALA A 280 -0.98 8.65 17.01
C ALA A 280 0.02 8.92 15.86
N THR A 281 1.31 8.77 16.17
CA THR A 281 2.42 8.84 15.20
C THR A 281 3.37 7.67 15.42
N ASP A 282 3.89 7.08 14.34
CA ASP A 282 4.80 5.92 14.39
C ASP A 282 6.22 6.24 13.94
N GLY A 283 6.51 7.50 13.62
CA GLY A 283 7.81 7.93 13.16
C GLY A 283 7.80 9.31 12.50
N MET A 284 8.71 9.47 11.58
CA MET A 284 8.86 10.66 10.74
C MET A 284 9.04 10.25 9.28
N VAL A 285 8.78 11.17 8.37
CA VAL A 285 9.05 11.01 6.94
C VAL A 285 9.97 12.14 6.51
N PHE A 286 11.01 11.77 5.76
CA PHE A 286 11.92 12.72 5.12
C PHE A 286 11.75 12.61 3.61
N LYS A 287 11.49 13.73 2.94
CA LYS A 287 11.28 13.83 1.49
C LYS A 287 12.22 14.88 0.91
N VAL A 288 12.79 14.62 -0.25
CA VAL A 288 13.50 15.67 -1.01
C VAL A 288 12.52 16.77 -1.37
N ASN A 289 12.89 18.04 -1.13
CA ASN A 289 11.96 19.17 -1.26
C ASN A 289 11.65 19.50 -2.72
N SER A 290 12.63 19.52 -3.62
CA SER A 290 12.46 19.84 -5.03
C SER A 290 11.72 18.74 -5.78
N LEU A 291 10.58 19.05 -6.43
CA LEU A 291 9.80 18.10 -7.25
C LEU A 291 10.61 17.64 -8.46
N ARG A 292 11.45 18.50 -9.05
CA ARG A 292 12.37 18.15 -10.12
C ARG A 292 13.36 17.07 -9.64
N GLN A 293 13.96 17.26 -8.47
CA GLN A 293 14.91 16.28 -7.90
C GLN A 293 14.20 14.97 -7.52
N GLN A 294 12.95 15.01 -7.03
CA GLN A 294 12.15 13.81 -6.80
C GLN A 294 11.96 12.99 -8.09
N LYS A 295 11.60 13.65 -9.19
CA LYS A 295 11.47 13.01 -10.52
C LYS A 295 12.78 12.38 -10.97
N ASN A 296 13.92 13.08 -10.77
CA ASN A 296 15.25 12.58 -11.15
C ASN A 296 15.68 11.34 -10.38
N LEU A 297 15.42 11.31 -9.08
CA LEU A 297 15.71 10.16 -8.22
C LEU A 297 14.79 8.96 -8.54
N GLY A 298 13.55 9.24 -8.92
CA GLY A 298 12.58 8.22 -9.35
C GLY A 298 12.18 7.26 -8.24
N TYR A 299 11.76 6.07 -8.67
CA TYR A 299 11.14 5.06 -7.83
C TYR A 299 11.86 3.71 -7.93
N THR A 300 11.66 2.88 -6.94
CA THR A 300 11.84 1.43 -7.03
C THR A 300 10.48 0.79 -7.31
N ALA A 301 10.43 -0.53 -7.53
CA ALA A 301 9.15 -1.23 -7.68
C ALA A 301 8.20 -1.10 -6.46
N LYS A 302 8.71 -0.68 -5.30
CA LYS A 302 7.94 -0.66 -4.03
C LYS A 302 7.89 0.70 -3.35
N SER A 303 8.86 1.57 -3.60
CA SER A 303 9.01 2.83 -2.85
C SER A 303 9.71 3.92 -3.66
N PRO A 304 9.45 5.21 -3.37
CA PRO A 304 10.22 6.32 -3.92
C PRO A 304 11.67 6.29 -3.43
N ARG A 305 12.61 6.72 -4.26
CA ARG A 305 14.02 6.86 -3.89
C ARG A 305 14.34 8.19 -3.18
N TRP A 306 13.42 9.14 -3.28
CA TRP A 306 13.52 10.49 -2.75
C TRP A 306 12.83 10.68 -1.40
N ALA A 307 12.25 9.62 -0.84
CA ALA A 307 11.61 9.66 0.47
C ALA A 307 11.91 8.41 1.29
N ILE A 308 11.96 8.60 2.61
CA ILE A 308 12.20 7.52 3.58
C ILE A 308 11.38 7.76 4.84
N ALA A 309 10.93 6.70 5.48
CA ALA A 309 10.31 6.75 6.79
C ALA A 309 11.34 6.34 7.86
N TYR A 310 11.52 7.19 8.85
CA TYR A 310 12.19 6.83 10.10
C TYR A 310 11.13 6.41 11.11
N LYS A 311 11.25 5.20 11.62
CA LYS A 311 10.37 4.72 12.68
C LYS A 311 11.03 4.83 14.03
N PHE A 312 10.28 5.31 15.02
CA PHE A 312 10.73 5.31 16.38
C PHE A 312 11.11 3.90 16.85
N GLN A 313 12.00 3.81 17.83
CA GLN A 313 12.30 2.52 18.42
C GLN A 313 11.02 1.88 18.96
N ALA A 314 10.82 0.61 18.58
CA ALA A 314 9.66 -0.13 19.04
C ALA A 314 9.69 -0.28 20.57
N GLU A 315 8.56 -0.04 21.20
CA GLU A 315 8.36 -0.36 22.61
C GLU A 315 8.59 -1.86 22.84
N LYS A 316 9.27 -2.20 23.93
CA LYS A 316 9.50 -3.60 24.33
C LYS A 316 8.73 -3.89 25.59
N ALA A 317 8.07 -5.04 25.60
CA ALA A 317 7.39 -5.56 26.77
C ALA A 317 8.02 -6.89 27.21
N LEU A 318 8.10 -7.10 28.52
CA LEU A 318 8.60 -8.35 29.09
C LEU A 318 7.41 -9.24 29.45
N THR A 319 7.41 -10.50 28.98
CA THR A 319 6.34 -11.46 29.24
C THR A 319 6.87 -12.89 29.25
N ARG A 320 6.07 -13.84 29.75
CA ARG A 320 6.45 -15.25 29.85
C ARG A 320 6.16 -16.02 28.58
N LEU A 321 7.09 -16.86 28.14
CA LEU A 321 6.91 -17.85 27.08
C LEU A 321 6.23 -19.13 27.65
N ASN A 322 4.98 -19.36 27.26
CA ASN A 322 4.21 -20.53 27.76
C ASN A 322 4.40 -21.77 26.89
N SER A 323 4.43 -21.60 25.58
CA SER A 323 4.64 -22.70 24.62
C SER A 323 5.04 -22.18 23.25
N VAL A 324 5.48 -23.06 22.38
CA VAL A 324 5.73 -22.74 20.96
C VAL A 324 4.82 -23.61 20.09
N SER A 325 4.05 -22.97 19.24
CA SER A 325 3.23 -23.59 18.19
C SER A 325 3.85 -23.34 16.82
N TYR A 326 3.46 -24.14 15.82
CA TYR A 326 4.02 -24.03 14.48
C TYR A 326 2.91 -23.83 13.47
N GLN A 327 3.12 -22.91 12.53
CA GLN A 327 2.18 -22.61 11.46
C GLN A 327 2.79 -22.96 10.12
N VAL A 328 2.00 -23.55 9.23
CA VAL A 328 2.41 -23.88 7.86
C VAL A 328 1.84 -22.84 6.92
N GLY A 329 2.73 -22.14 6.22
CA GLY A 329 2.35 -21.16 5.22
C GLY A 329 2.02 -21.76 3.85
N ARG A 330 1.55 -20.92 2.94
CA ARG A 330 1.18 -21.28 1.56
C ARG A 330 2.26 -22.05 0.79
N THR A 331 3.51 -21.70 1.00
CA THR A 331 4.67 -22.33 0.33
C THR A 331 5.26 -23.50 1.13
N GLY A 332 4.53 -24.00 2.12
CA GLY A 332 5.01 -25.07 3.01
C GLY A 332 5.96 -24.60 4.11
N THR A 333 6.35 -23.33 4.15
CA THR A 333 7.22 -22.77 5.19
C THR A 333 6.61 -22.97 6.56
N VAL A 334 7.38 -23.57 7.49
CA VAL A 334 6.95 -23.79 8.87
C VAL A 334 7.52 -22.71 9.76
N THR A 335 6.65 -21.89 10.30
CA THR A 335 7.00 -20.74 11.14
C THR A 335 6.69 -21.03 12.60
N PRO A 336 7.67 -20.96 13.52
CA PRO A 336 7.45 -21.09 14.95
C PRO A 336 6.82 -19.82 15.52
N VAL A 337 5.84 -19.98 16.41
CA VAL A 337 5.10 -18.89 17.05
C VAL A 337 5.10 -19.12 18.56
N ALA A 338 5.65 -18.17 19.30
CA ALA A 338 5.61 -18.13 20.75
C ALA A 338 4.18 -17.81 21.24
N ASN A 339 3.64 -18.62 22.13
CA ASN A 339 2.43 -18.31 22.89
C ASN A 339 2.86 -17.75 24.25
N LEU A 340 2.34 -16.59 24.60
CA LEU A 340 2.82 -15.72 25.68
C LEU A 340 1.73 -15.47 26.71
N ASP A 341 2.12 -15.13 27.94
CA ASP A 341 1.19 -14.45 28.83
C ASP A 341 0.76 -13.13 28.19
N PRO A 342 -0.54 -12.75 28.34
CA PRO A 342 -1.01 -11.52 27.76
C PRO A 342 -0.24 -10.31 28.29
N VAL A 343 0.32 -9.49 27.38
CA VAL A 343 1.07 -8.28 27.73
C VAL A 343 0.62 -7.11 26.87
N LEU A 344 0.47 -5.95 27.50
CA LEU A 344 0.16 -4.71 26.79
C LEU A 344 1.41 -4.21 26.08
N LEU A 345 1.30 -3.98 24.76
CA LEU A 345 2.41 -3.49 23.93
C LEU A 345 1.85 -2.59 22.83
N SER A 346 2.24 -1.32 22.84
CA SER A 346 1.77 -0.29 21.91
C SER A 346 0.24 -0.28 21.78
N GLY A 347 -0.46 -0.18 22.93
CA GLY A 347 -1.91 -0.09 23.00
C GLY A 347 -2.69 -1.36 22.66
N THR A 348 -2.04 -2.51 22.44
CA THR A 348 -2.71 -3.79 22.17
C THR A 348 -2.21 -4.90 23.08
N ILE A 349 -3.12 -5.84 23.43
CA ILE A 349 -2.74 -7.03 24.20
C ILE A 349 -2.15 -8.07 23.27
N VAL A 350 -0.86 -8.34 23.44
CA VAL A 350 -0.11 -9.34 22.68
C VAL A 350 -0.13 -10.65 23.46
N LYS A 351 -0.56 -11.74 22.80
CA LYS A 351 -0.58 -13.11 23.32
C LYS A 351 0.29 -14.08 22.50
N ARG A 352 0.73 -13.64 21.31
CA ARG A 352 1.50 -14.44 20.37
C ARG A 352 2.55 -13.59 19.67
N ALA A 353 3.75 -14.15 19.45
CA ALA A 353 4.83 -13.47 18.74
C ALA A 353 5.59 -14.43 17.83
N THR A 354 6.08 -13.97 16.70
CA THR A 354 6.86 -14.82 15.79
C THR A 354 8.26 -15.08 16.33
N LEU A 355 8.75 -16.28 16.07
CA LEU A 355 10.15 -16.69 16.29
C LEU A 355 10.90 -16.85 14.96
N HIS A 356 10.27 -16.46 13.86
CA HIS A 356 10.78 -16.50 12.49
C HIS A 356 11.17 -17.91 12.01
N ASN A 357 12.20 -18.55 12.60
CA ASN A 357 12.76 -19.84 12.17
C ASN A 357 13.53 -20.54 13.31
N GLU A 358 14.08 -21.72 13.02
CA GLU A 358 14.90 -22.49 13.96
C GLU A 358 16.17 -21.76 14.41
N ASP A 359 16.80 -21.01 13.50
CA ASP A 359 18.07 -20.33 13.79
C ASP A 359 17.88 -19.27 14.88
N ILE A 360 16.75 -18.56 14.87
CA ILE A 360 16.39 -17.59 15.92
C ILE A 360 16.10 -18.29 17.25
N ILE A 361 15.38 -19.42 17.25
CA ILE A 361 15.15 -20.21 18.48
C ILE A 361 16.47 -20.62 19.11
N ASN A 362 17.41 -21.10 18.30
CA ASN A 362 18.73 -21.53 18.76
C ASN A 362 19.61 -20.35 19.21
N ALA A 363 19.60 -19.23 18.49
CA ALA A 363 20.36 -18.03 18.83
C ALA A 363 19.90 -17.41 20.17
N LEU A 364 18.59 -17.47 20.45
CA LEU A 364 18.01 -16.99 21.70
C LEU A 364 18.13 -18.03 22.84
N ASP A 365 18.54 -19.26 22.55
CA ASP A 365 18.58 -20.39 23.50
C ASP A 365 17.31 -20.51 24.35
N LEU A 366 16.15 -20.51 23.67
CA LEU A 366 14.83 -20.43 24.28
C LEU A 366 14.47 -21.68 25.10
N HIS A 367 13.89 -21.44 26.31
CA HIS A 367 13.30 -22.48 27.17
C HIS A 367 11.85 -22.08 27.50
N ILE A 368 11.01 -23.08 27.66
CA ILE A 368 9.63 -22.85 28.12
C ILE A 368 9.66 -22.30 29.54
N GLY A 369 8.87 -21.24 29.77
CA GLY A 369 8.86 -20.49 31.02
C GLY A 369 9.82 -19.31 31.07
N ASP A 370 10.67 -19.10 30.05
CA ASP A 370 11.53 -17.93 29.94
C ASP A 370 10.72 -16.61 29.96
N MET A 371 11.30 -15.60 30.61
CA MET A 371 10.86 -14.23 30.44
C MET A 371 11.50 -13.68 29.16
N VAL A 372 10.66 -13.22 28.21
CA VAL A 372 11.10 -12.81 26.87
C VAL A 372 10.69 -11.36 26.57
N PHE A 373 11.58 -10.65 25.89
CA PHE A 373 11.27 -9.31 25.38
C PHE A 373 10.55 -9.44 24.03
N VAL A 374 9.38 -8.83 23.96
CA VAL A 374 8.52 -8.77 22.77
C VAL A 374 8.53 -7.34 22.25
N GLU A 375 8.70 -7.17 20.96
CA GLU A 375 8.49 -5.90 20.26
C GLU A 375 7.62 -6.10 19.02
N LYS A 376 6.93 -5.06 18.54
CA LYS A 376 6.21 -5.10 17.27
C LYS A 376 7.13 -4.68 16.13
N GLY A 377 7.48 -5.64 15.26
CA GLY A 377 8.20 -5.35 14.02
C GLY A 377 7.31 -4.54 13.07
N GLY A 378 7.75 -3.32 12.72
CA GLY A 378 6.94 -2.40 11.91
C GLY A 378 5.60 -2.02 12.56
N GLU A 379 5.53 -2.10 13.90
CA GLU A 379 4.36 -1.81 14.76
C GLU A 379 3.14 -2.72 14.54
N ILE A 380 3.26 -3.79 13.75
CA ILE A 380 2.16 -4.66 13.41
C ILE A 380 2.38 -6.09 13.93
N ILE A 381 3.52 -6.71 13.61
CA ILE A 381 3.78 -8.13 13.92
C ILE A 381 4.65 -8.27 15.15
N PRO A 382 4.13 -8.86 16.27
CA PRO A 382 4.95 -9.12 17.45
C PRO A 382 6.04 -10.16 17.16
N LYS A 383 7.26 -9.90 17.61
CA LYS A 383 8.41 -10.81 17.54
C LYS A 383 9.16 -10.86 18.87
N ILE A 384 9.79 -12.00 19.16
CA ILE A 384 10.70 -12.13 20.29
C ILE A 384 12.07 -11.59 19.86
N THR A 385 12.67 -10.74 20.71
CA THR A 385 13.98 -10.12 20.41
C THR A 385 15.09 -10.52 21.38
N ALA A 386 14.75 -10.89 22.60
CA ALA A 386 15.71 -11.31 23.61
C ALA A 386 15.04 -12.15 24.70
N VAL A 387 15.87 -12.82 25.49
CA VAL A 387 15.48 -13.55 26.71
C VAL A 387 16.10 -12.84 27.90
N ASP A 388 15.32 -12.65 28.97
CA ASP A 388 15.86 -12.25 30.26
C ASP A 388 16.45 -13.45 30.98
N ILE A 389 17.73 -13.68 30.74
CA ILE A 389 18.47 -14.82 31.33
C ILE A 389 18.51 -14.72 32.86
N SER A 390 18.45 -13.51 33.43
CA SER A 390 18.49 -13.32 34.89
C SER A 390 17.22 -13.84 35.58
N ALA A 391 16.11 -13.84 34.87
CA ALA A 391 14.82 -14.34 35.34
C ALA A 391 14.53 -15.82 34.98
N ARG A 392 15.50 -16.50 34.31
CA ARG A 392 15.31 -17.89 33.86
C ARG A 392 15.23 -18.84 35.04
N LEU A 393 14.17 -19.64 35.06
CA LEU A 393 14.01 -20.75 35.99
C LEU A 393 14.82 -21.94 35.47
N LEU A 394 15.60 -22.62 36.34
CA LEU A 394 16.47 -23.75 36.00
C LEU A 394 15.76 -25.02 35.49
N ILE A 395 14.41 -25.01 35.41
CA ILE A 395 13.58 -26.19 35.16
C ILE A 395 12.89 -26.16 33.79
N GLY A 396 13.10 -25.08 32.98
CA GLY A 396 12.44 -24.93 31.68
C GLY A 396 12.99 -25.91 30.62
N GLU A 397 12.10 -26.58 29.89
CA GLU A 397 12.49 -27.43 28.77
C GLU A 397 12.98 -26.58 27.60
N LYS A 398 14.14 -26.95 27.02
CA LYS A 398 14.68 -26.22 25.85
C LYS A 398 13.75 -26.41 24.65
N VAL A 399 13.41 -25.28 24.01
CA VAL A 399 12.59 -25.30 22.79
C VAL A 399 13.40 -25.91 21.65
N ARG A 400 12.85 -26.99 21.06
CA ARG A 400 13.43 -27.66 19.89
C ARG A 400 12.48 -27.50 18.71
N PHE A 401 13.03 -27.18 17.54
CA PHE A 401 12.22 -27.09 16.33
C PHE A 401 11.73 -28.49 15.90
N ILE A 402 10.47 -28.55 15.44
CA ILE A 402 9.85 -29.80 14.99
C ILE A 402 10.48 -30.33 13.69
N ARG A 403 10.40 -31.64 13.46
CA ARG A 403 10.95 -32.28 12.25
C ARG A 403 9.86 -32.87 11.34
N THR A 404 8.61 -32.81 11.78
CA THR A 404 7.44 -33.24 11.01
C THR A 404 6.44 -32.13 10.91
N CYS A 405 5.72 -32.08 9.80
CA CYS A 405 4.69 -31.07 9.57
C CYS A 405 3.56 -31.23 10.60
N PRO A 406 3.18 -30.18 11.33
CA PRO A 406 2.13 -30.23 12.35
C PRO A 406 0.74 -30.51 11.78
N GLU A 407 0.54 -30.29 10.48
CA GLU A 407 -0.76 -30.40 9.81
C GLU A 407 -0.96 -31.72 9.07
N CYS A 408 0.08 -32.24 8.42
CA CYS A 408 -0.04 -33.47 7.61
C CYS A 408 0.94 -34.57 7.96
N GLY A 409 1.78 -34.38 9.00
CA GLY A 409 2.73 -35.42 9.48
C GLY A 409 3.93 -35.68 8.57
N THR A 410 4.04 -35.04 7.42
CA THR A 410 5.14 -35.25 6.47
C THR A 410 6.47 -34.77 7.05
N PRO A 411 7.59 -35.48 6.92
CA PRO A 411 8.91 -35.01 7.32
C PRO A 411 9.26 -33.68 6.64
N LEU A 412 9.70 -32.71 7.46
CA LEU A 412 10.12 -31.41 6.97
C LEU A 412 11.47 -31.49 6.25
N LYS A 413 11.66 -30.59 5.28
CA LYS A 413 12.92 -30.41 4.55
C LYS A 413 13.45 -28.99 4.73
N ARG A 414 14.78 -28.86 4.80
CA ARG A 414 15.46 -27.57 4.75
C ARG A 414 16.25 -27.50 3.45
N ILE A 415 16.08 -26.42 2.70
CA ILE A 415 16.82 -26.18 1.47
C ILE A 415 18.16 -25.54 1.86
N GLU A 416 19.25 -26.01 1.29
CA GLU A 416 20.58 -25.45 1.54
C GLU A 416 20.62 -23.95 1.20
N GLY A 417 21.14 -23.15 2.12
CA GLY A 417 21.15 -21.68 2.01
C GLY A 417 19.85 -20.98 2.41
N GLU A 418 18.81 -21.72 2.84
CA GLU A 418 17.58 -21.13 3.40
C GLU A 418 17.46 -21.39 4.91
N ALA A 419 17.01 -20.36 5.64
CA ALA A 419 16.81 -20.47 7.10
C ALA A 419 15.52 -21.21 7.47
N ALA A 420 14.60 -21.38 6.55
CA ALA A 420 13.28 -21.95 6.78
C ALA A 420 13.24 -23.47 6.56
N TRP A 421 12.40 -24.15 7.37
CA TRP A 421 11.98 -25.52 7.14
C TRP A 421 10.68 -25.56 6.36
N PHE A 422 10.50 -26.52 5.47
CA PHE A 422 9.36 -26.65 4.59
C PHE A 422 8.69 -28.01 4.68
N CYS A 423 7.37 -28.01 4.63
CA CYS A 423 6.60 -29.21 4.35
C CYS A 423 6.59 -29.45 2.83
N PRO A 424 7.18 -30.55 2.33
CA PRO A 424 7.24 -30.84 0.90
C PRO A 424 5.93 -31.39 0.31
N ASN A 425 4.92 -31.62 1.13
CA ASN A 425 3.62 -32.16 0.70
C ASN A 425 2.71 -31.05 0.16
N GLU A 426 3.06 -30.47 -0.97
CA GLU A 426 2.31 -29.35 -1.57
C GLU A 426 0.87 -29.73 -1.95
N LYS A 427 0.64 -30.99 -2.37
CA LYS A 427 -0.65 -31.46 -2.89
C LYS A 427 -1.58 -32.02 -1.81
N GLY A 428 -1.04 -32.38 -0.62
CA GLY A 428 -1.81 -33.01 0.45
C GLY A 428 -1.84 -32.24 1.77
N CYS A 429 -1.10 -31.16 1.90
CA CYS A 429 -1.08 -30.37 3.13
C CYS A 429 -2.18 -29.29 3.10
N PRO A 430 -3.19 -29.36 4.00
CA PRO A 430 -4.35 -28.47 3.94
C PRO A 430 -4.03 -26.98 3.96
N PRO A 431 -3.13 -26.45 4.83
CA PRO A 431 -2.76 -25.03 4.78
C PRO A 431 -2.12 -24.60 3.46
N GLN A 432 -1.34 -25.47 2.80
CA GLN A 432 -0.74 -25.14 1.52
C GLN A 432 -1.79 -25.05 0.41
N ILE A 433 -2.76 -25.98 0.41
CA ILE A 433 -3.86 -25.99 -0.56
C ILE A 433 -4.71 -24.71 -0.37
N LYS A 434 -5.20 -24.49 0.85
CA LYS A 434 -6.01 -23.29 1.16
C LYS A 434 -5.27 -21.99 0.85
N GLY A 435 -4.01 -21.90 1.26
CA GLY A 435 -3.21 -20.71 1.03
C GLY A 435 -2.91 -20.44 -0.45
N ARG A 436 -2.84 -21.45 -1.33
CA ARG A 436 -2.76 -21.27 -2.79
C ARG A 436 -4.06 -20.74 -3.35
N ILE A 437 -5.21 -21.23 -2.89
CA ILE A 437 -6.52 -20.71 -3.30
C ILE A 437 -6.68 -19.25 -2.82
N GLU A 438 -6.32 -18.94 -1.57
CA GLU A 438 -6.32 -17.57 -1.03
C GLU A 438 -5.42 -16.62 -1.83
N HIS A 439 -4.24 -17.09 -2.24
CA HIS A 439 -3.37 -16.31 -3.12
C HIS A 439 -4.01 -16.07 -4.48
N PHE A 440 -4.58 -17.11 -5.09
CA PHE A 440 -5.23 -17.03 -6.39
C PHE A 440 -6.38 -16.01 -6.39
N ILE A 441 -7.24 -16.00 -5.38
CA ILE A 441 -8.37 -15.06 -5.28
C ILE A 441 -7.93 -13.65 -4.86
N SER A 442 -6.71 -13.46 -4.38
CA SER A 442 -6.25 -12.20 -3.81
C SER A 442 -6.38 -11.02 -4.79
N ARG A 443 -6.49 -9.80 -4.23
CA ARG A 443 -6.68 -8.56 -5.00
C ARG A 443 -5.61 -8.34 -6.07
N LYS A 444 -4.36 -8.70 -5.80
CA LYS A 444 -3.25 -8.58 -6.76
C LYS A 444 -3.20 -9.69 -7.81
N ALA A 445 -3.84 -10.81 -7.55
CA ALA A 445 -3.97 -11.94 -8.46
C ALA A 445 -5.28 -11.84 -9.25
N MET A 446 -6.23 -12.75 -9.06
CA MET A 446 -7.49 -12.80 -9.83
C MET A 446 -8.55 -11.83 -9.31
N ASN A 447 -8.35 -11.17 -8.17
CA ASN A 447 -9.28 -10.20 -7.57
C ASN A 447 -10.72 -10.73 -7.43
N ILE A 448 -10.88 -11.92 -6.89
CA ILE A 448 -12.19 -12.50 -6.65
C ILE A 448 -12.71 -12.03 -5.29
N GLU A 449 -13.67 -11.12 -5.30
CA GLU A 449 -14.26 -10.55 -4.10
C GLU A 449 -15.31 -11.47 -3.46
N GLY A 450 -15.58 -11.25 -2.17
CA GLY A 450 -16.56 -12.04 -1.42
C GLY A 450 -16.02 -13.36 -0.84
N LEU A 451 -14.79 -13.76 -1.17
CA LEU A 451 -14.12 -14.94 -0.64
C LEU A 451 -13.02 -14.53 0.34
N GLY A 452 -13.12 -14.97 1.59
CA GLY A 452 -12.09 -14.84 2.62
C GLY A 452 -11.52 -16.20 3.04
N SER A 453 -10.49 -16.18 3.91
CA SER A 453 -9.85 -17.40 4.43
C SER A 453 -10.84 -18.36 5.11
N GLU A 454 -11.84 -17.82 5.83
CA GLU A 454 -12.88 -18.63 6.49
C GLU A 454 -13.75 -19.34 5.46
N THR A 455 -14.19 -18.62 4.42
CA THR A 455 -15.02 -19.18 3.34
C THR A 455 -14.27 -20.24 2.55
N ILE A 456 -13.00 -19.98 2.20
CA ILE A 456 -12.15 -20.99 1.54
C ILE A 456 -11.93 -22.21 2.45
N GLY A 457 -11.73 -21.98 3.75
CA GLY A 457 -11.65 -23.06 4.73
C GLY A 457 -12.91 -23.91 4.78
N GLN A 458 -14.09 -23.30 4.73
CA GLN A 458 -15.38 -23.98 4.68
C GLN A 458 -15.56 -24.78 3.38
N PHE A 459 -15.31 -24.16 2.23
CA PHE A 459 -15.40 -24.82 0.93
C PHE A 459 -14.45 -26.02 0.83
N TYR A 460 -13.22 -25.88 1.32
CA TYR A 460 -12.25 -26.96 1.37
C TYR A 460 -12.72 -28.12 2.26
N SER A 461 -13.20 -27.82 3.46
CA SER A 461 -13.66 -28.84 4.43
C SER A 461 -14.88 -29.62 3.93
N LEU A 462 -15.75 -28.99 3.17
CA LEU A 462 -16.93 -29.60 2.53
C LEU A 462 -16.58 -30.32 1.20
N GLY A 463 -15.32 -30.24 0.75
CA GLY A 463 -14.89 -30.84 -0.49
C GLY A 463 -15.37 -30.15 -1.75
N LEU A 464 -15.89 -28.93 -1.64
CA LEU A 464 -16.36 -28.12 -2.78
C LEU A 464 -15.19 -27.60 -3.62
N VAL A 465 -14.02 -27.35 -3.00
CA VAL A 465 -12.82 -26.90 -3.68
C VAL A 465 -11.60 -27.71 -3.22
N ARG A 466 -10.78 -28.13 -4.17
CA ARG A 466 -9.48 -28.80 -3.96
C ARG A 466 -8.34 -27.96 -4.53
N ASP A 467 -8.59 -27.21 -5.57
CA ASP A 467 -7.70 -26.19 -6.12
C ASP A 467 -8.54 -24.97 -6.59
N ALA A 468 -7.86 -23.93 -7.02
CA ALA A 468 -8.54 -22.68 -7.40
C ALA A 468 -9.41 -22.81 -8.66
N SER A 469 -9.17 -23.79 -9.53
CA SER A 469 -10.00 -23.99 -10.73
C SER A 469 -11.40 -24.54 -10.39
N ASP A 470 -11.58 -25.17 -9.22
CA ASP A 470 -12.89 -25.62 -8.76
C ASP A 470 -13.84 -24.44 -8.47
N LEU A 471 -13.31 -23.25 -8.18
CA LEU A 471 -14.11 -22.04 -7.96
C LEU A 471 -15.02 -21.73 -9.17
N TYR A 472 -14.56 -22.03 -10.38
CA TYR A 472 -15.31 -21.78 -11.63
C TYR A 472 -16.46 -22.75 -11.87
N THR A 473 -16.57 -23.81 -11.07
CA THR A 473 -17.66 -24.80 -11.13
C THR A 473 -18.73 -24.60 -10.06
N LEU A 474 -18.49 -23.68 -9.10
CA LEU A 474 -19.40 -23.43 -7.99
C LEU A 474 -20.75 -22.88 -8.48
N GLN A 475 -21.84 -23.42 -7.93
CA GLN A 475 -23.19 -22.99 -8.21
C GLN A 475 -23.71 -22.11 -7.09
N PRO A 476 -24.47 -21.01 -7.39
CA PRO A 476 -25.01 -20.11 -6.38
C PRO A 476 -25.84 -20.83 -5.31
N ASP A 477 -26.69 -21.78 -5.74
CA ASP A 477 -27.57 -22.52 -4.82
C ASP A 477 -26.81 -23.35 -3.79
N VAL A 478 -25.66 -23.92 -4.18
CA VAL A 478 -24.78 -24.68 -3.29
C VAL A 478 -24.16 -23.76 -2.25
N ILE A 479 -23.67 -22.58 -2.68
CA ILE A 479 -23.07 -21.59 -1.78
C ILE A 479 -24.12 -21.01 -0.83
N ALA A 480 -25.32 -20.67 -1.34
CA ALA A 480 -26.40 -20.08 -0.56
C ALA A 480 -26.89 -21.01 0.57
N GLY A 481 -26.76 -22.33 0.39
CA GLY A 481 -27.10 -23.33 1.42
C GLY A 481 -26.08 -23.45 2.57
N LEU A 482 -24.95 -22.75 2.50
CA LEU A 482 -23.91 -22.83 3.54
C LEU A 482 -24.18 -21.88 4.71
N GLU A 483 -23.63 -22.23 5.88
CA GLU A 483 -23.74 -21.41 7.09
C GLU A 483 -23.18 -19.99 6.84
N ARG A 484 -23.92 -18.96 7.25
CA ARG A 484 -23.62 -17.53 7.07
C ARG A 484 -23.55 -17.04 5.62
N MET A 485 -24.05 -17.84 4.65
CA MET A 485 -24.16 -17.44 3.26
C MET A 485 -25.63 -17.24 2.89
N GLY A 486 -25.93 -16.15 2.17
CA GLY A 486 -27.25 -15.88 1.62
C GLY A 486 -27.20 -15.88 0.08
N GLU A 487 -28.36 -15.96 -0.58
CA GLU A 487 -28.49 -15.98 -2.04
C GLU A 487 -27.71 -14.85 -2.73
N ARG A 488 -27.79 -13.64 -2.17
CA ARG A 488 -27.08 -12.47 -2.71
C ARG A 488 -25.56 -12.60 -2.60
N SER A 489 -25.04 -13.07 -1.44
CA SER A 489 -23.62 -13.30 -1.26
C SER A 489 -23.10 -14.39 -2.21
N ALA A 490 -23.87 -15.47 -2.36
CA ALA A 490 -23.58 -16.57 -3.27
C ALA A 490 -23.51 -16.08 -4.74
N GLN A 491 -24.48 -15.28 -5.17
CA GLN A 491 -24.48 -14.72 -6.52
C GLN A 491 -23.30 -13.78 -6.74
N ASN A 492 -22.98 -12.89 -5.79
CA ASN A 492 -21.83 -11.99 -5.89
C ASN A 492 -20.49 -12.76 -6.04
N ILE A 493 -20.32 -13.86 -5.32
CA ILE A 493 -19.12 -14.71 -5.42
C ILE A 493 -19.02 -15.30 -6.84
N VAL A 494 -20.12 -15.90 -7.36
CA VAL A 494 -20.12 -16.50 -8.71
C VAL A 494 -19.86 -15.45 -9.78
N ASP A 495 -20.43 -14.25 -9.64
CA ASP A 495 -20.21 -13.15 -10.59
C ASP A 495 -18.76 -12.63 -10.52
N ALA A 496 -18.16 -12.52 -9.33
CA ALA A 496 -16.76 -12.16 -9.17
C ALA A 496 -15.82 -13.21 -9.79
N VAL A 497 -16.13 -14.51 -9.64
CA VAL A 497 -15.38 -15.60 -10.29
C VAL A 497 -15.47 -15.48 -11.80
N LYS A 498 -16.66 -15.21 -12.38
CA LYS A 498 -16.81 -14.99 -13.83
C LYS A 498 -16.04 -13.77 -14.33
N GLN A 499 -16.11 -12.66 -13.60
CA GLN A 499 -15.35 -11.44 -13.93
C GLN A 499 -13.85 -11.67 -13.93
N SER A 500 -13.35 -12.56 -13.07
CA SER A 500 -11.92 -12.88 -12.99
C SER A 500 -11.35 -13.47 -14.28
N CYS A 501 -12.17 -14.03 -15.17
CA CYS A 501 -11.72 -14.54 -16.47
C CYS A 501 -11.10 -13.45 -17.36
N SER A 502 -11.49 -12.19 -17.20
CA SER A 502 -10.96 -11.02 -17.95
C SER A 502 -9.75 -10.35 -17.31
N VAL A 503 -9.25 -10.88 -16.20
CA VAL A 503 -8.06 -10.36 -15.54
C VAL A 503 -6.84 -10.46 -16.47
N PRO A 504 -5.98 -9.41 -16.57
CA PRO A 504 -4.82 -9.41 -17.46
C PRO A 504 -3.87 -10.60 -17.23
N PHE A 505 -3.29 -11.11 -18.29
CA PHE A 505 -2.47 -12.34 -18.28
C PHE A 505 -1.31 -12.31 -17.28
N GLU A 506 -0.65 -11.18 -17.09
CA GLU A 506 0.41 -11.04 -16.09
C GLU A 506 -0.07 -11.30 -14.65
N ARG A 507 -1.33 -10.97 -14.35
CA ARG A 507 -1.94 -11.25 -13.04
C ARG A 507 -2.36 -12.72 -12.92
N VAL A 508 -2.83 -13.32 -14.01
CA VAL A 508 -3.08 -14.77 -14.07
C VAL A 508 -1.79 -15.53 -13.81
N LEU A 509 -0.69 -15.15 -14.45
CA LEU A 509 0.61 -15.78 -14.23
C LEU A 509 1.08 -15.64 -12.77
N PHE A 510 0.87 -14.47 -12.16
CA PHE A 510 1.14 -14.27 -10.73
C PHE A 510 0.22 -15.15 -9.86
N ALA A 511 -1.06 -15.30 -10.23
CA ALA A 511 -2.05 -16.10 -9.51
C ALA A 511 -1.72 -17.59 -9.46
N LEU A 512 -0.98 -18.12 -10.45
CA LEU A 512 -0.52 -19.52 -10.44
C LEU A 512 0.37 -19.84 -9.22
N GLY A 513 0.98 -18.82 -8.60
CA GLY A 513 1.74 -18.94 -7.36
C GLY A 513 3.07 -19.65 -7.54
N ILE A 514 3.70 -19.60 -8.70
CA ILE A 514 5.00 -20.19 -9.01
C ILE A 514 6.05 -19.63 -8.03
N ARG A 515 6.84 -20.49 -7.42
CA ARG A 515 7.85 -20.08 -6.43
C ARG A 515 8.86 -19.10 -7.06
N TYR A 516 9.23 -18.06 -6.34
CA TYR A 516 10.08 -16.93 -6.77
C TYR A 516 9.49 -16.04 -7.89
N VAL A 517 8.31 -16.34 -8.41
CA VAL A 517 7.61 -15.51 -9.38
C VAL A 517 6.64 -14.58 -8.64
N GLY A 518 7.12 -13.38 -8.32
CA GLY A 518 6.29 -12.30 -7.79
C GLY A 518 5.62 -11.51 -8.91
N GLU A 519 4.81 -10.51 -8.56
CA GLU A 519 4.07 -9.64 -9.47
C GLU A 519 4.97 -9.04 -10.59
N THR A 520 6.13 -8.50 -10.23
CA THR A 520 7.10 -7.92 -11.19
C THR A 520 7.65 -8.96 -12.17
N VAL A 521 8.01 -10.15 -11.67
CA VAL A 521 8.55 -11.24 -12.51
C VAL A 521 7.45 -11.78 -13.44
N ALA A 522 6.23 -11.99 -12.93
CA ALA A 522 5.09 -12.42 -13.73
C ALA A 522 4.81 -11.45 -14.88
N LYS A 523 4.83 -10.13 -14.60
CA LYS A 523 4.68 -9.09 -15.62
C LYS A 523 5.77 -9.16 -16.68
N LYS A 524 7.04 -9.33 -16.29
CA LYS A 524 8.17 -9.44 -17.24
C LYS A 524 8.06 -10.69 -18.11
N LEU A 525 7.73 -11.83 -17.53
CA LEU A 525 7.52 -13.07 -18.28
C LEU A 525 6.36 -12.95 -19.27
N ALA A 526 5.22 -12.41 -18.83
CA ALA A 526 4.05 -12.20 -19.69
C ALA A 526 4.38 -11.27 -20.86
N LEU A 527 5.07 -10.16 -20.60
CA LEU A 527 5.45 -9.18 -21.63
C LEU A 527 6.51 -9.70 -22.60
N ALA A 528 7.40 -10.60 -22.19
CA ALA A 528 8.43 -11.17 -23.04
C ALA A 528 7.94 -12.34 -23.90
N LEU A 529 7.06 -13.17 -23.35
CA LEU A 529 6.64 -14.41 -24.00
C LEU A 529 5.19 -14.38 -24.51
N HIS A 530 4.38 -13.40 -24.12
CA HIS A 530 3.05 -13.05 -24.57
C HIS A 530 1.95 -14.05 -24.28
N SER A 531 2.23 -15.36 -24.14
CA SER A 531 1.25 -16.39 -23.87
C SER A 531 1.78 -17.45 -22.89
N ILE A 532 0.85 -18.15 -22.23
CA ILE A 532 1.17 -19.26 -21.33
C ILE A 532 1.88 -20.41 -22.09
N ASP A 533 1.48 -20.67 -23.35
CA ASP A 533 2.07 -21.76 -24.15
C ASP A 533 3.54 -21.51 -24.42
N ARG A 534 3.93 -20.27 -24.75
CA ARG A 534 5.35 -19.91 -24.91
C ARG A 534 6.14 -19.99 -23.59
N ILE A 535 5.50 -19.74 -22.45
CA ILE A 535 6.13 -19.91 -21.15
C ILE A 535 6.34 -21.40 -20.84
N ILE A 536 5.37 -22.24 -21.19
CA ILE A 536 5.45 -23.71 -21.03
C ILE A 536 6.58 -24.30 -21.86
N GLU A 537 6.76 -23.81 -23.11
CA GLU A 537 7.77 -24.29 -24.06
C GLU A 537 9.18 -23.71 -23.78
N ALA A 538 9.29 -22.62 -22.97
CA ALA A 538 10.54 -21.92 -22.73
C ALA A 538 11.52 -22.77 -21.94
N THR A 539 12.79 -22.80 -22.37
CA THR A 539 13.89 -23.42 -21.64
C THR A 539 14.43 -22.48 -20.56
N THR A 540 15.24 -23.02 -19.65
CA THR A 540 15.93 -22.20 -18.63
C THR A 540 16.79 -21.11 -19.30
N GLU A 541 17.46 -21.43 -20.40
CA GLU A 541 18.29 -20.52 -21.16
C GLU A 541 17.48 -19.37 -21.80
N ASP A 542 16.28 -19.66 -22.31
CA ASP A 542 15.39 -18.64 -22.89
C ASP A 542 14.89 -17.69 -21.81
N LEU A 543 14.52 -18.22 -20.65
CA LEU A 543 14.03 -17.42 -19.53
C LEU A 543 15.11 -16.50 -18.92
N ILE A 544 16.36 -16.96 -18.85
CA ILE A 544 17.50 -16.15 -18.33
C ILE A 544 17.81 -14.97 -19.27
N ARG A 545 17.50 -15.06 -20.56
CA ARG A 545 17.69 -13.93 -21.50
C ARG A 545 16.75 -12.77 -21.23
N ILE A 546 15.64 -13.01 -20.49
CA ILE A 546 14.72 -11.95 -20.07
C ILE A 546 15.35 -11.19 -18.91
N GLY A 547 15.44 -9.88 -19.02
CA GLY A 547 16.06 -9.02 -17.99
C GLY A 547 15.53 -9.28 -16.57
N ASP A 548 16.45 -9.35 -15.60
CA ASP A 548 16.19 -9.62 -14.17
C ASP A 548 15.61 -11.02 -13.86
N ILE A 549 15.59 -11.96 -14.81
CA ILE A 549 15.27 -13.37 -14.56
C ILE A 549 16.56 -14.14 -14.29
N GLY A 550 16.85 -14.42 -13.03
CA GLY A 550 18.00 -15.23 -12.64
C GLY A 550 17.75 -16.74 -12.80
N VAL A 551 18.83 -17.53 -12.77
CA VAL A 551 18.80 -19.00 -12.93
C VAL A 551 17.77 -19.66 -12.00
N ARG A 552 17.70 -19.23 -10.74
CA ARG A 552 16.77 -19.81 -9.73
C ARG A 552 15.31 -19.59 -10.09
N ILE A 553 14.96 -18.41 -10.64
CA ILE A 553 13.60 -18.10 -11.10
C ILE A 553 13.28 -18.94 -12.33
N ALA A 554 14.17 -18.98 -13.31
CA ALA A 554 14.00 -19.73 -14.55
C ALA A 554 13.78 -21.23 -14.26
N GLN A 555 14.62 -21.82 -13.43
CA GLN A 555 14.47 -23.23 -13.00
C GLN A 555 13.13 -23.49 -12.29
N SER A 556 12.65 -22.54 -11.47
CA SER A 556 11.37 -22.67 -10.79
C SER A 556 10.19 -22.65 -11.77
N VAL A 557 10.24 -21.79 -12.81
CA VAL A 557 9.23 -21.74 -13.85
C VAL A 557 9.20 -23.04 -14.67
N VAL A 558 10.36 -23.51 -15.12
CA VAL A 558 10.46 -24.77 -15.88
C VAL A 558 9.98 -25.97 -15.03
N ALA A 559 10.39 -26.03 -13.77
CA ALA A 559 9.95 -27.10 -12.86
C ALA A 559 8.42 -27.10 -12.63
N TYR A 560 7.81 -25.91 -12.51
CA TYR A 560 6.37 -25.78 -12.35
C TYR A 560 5.61 -26.36 -13.55
N PHE A 561 6.00 -26.02 -14.77
CA PHE A 561 5.35 -26.49 -15.99
C PHE A 561 5.80 -27.89 -16.45
N SER A 562 6.80 -28.49 -15.80
CA SER A 562 7.14 -29.90 -15.97
C SER A 562 6.25 -30.85 -15.15
N ASP A 563 5.46 -30.32 -14.21
CA ASP A 563 4.52 -31.10 -13.41
C ASP A 563 3.17 -31.20 -14.15
N GLU A 564 2.74 -32.45 -14.41
CA GLU A 564 1.48 -32.72 -15.13
C GLU A 564 0.23 -32.19 -14.39
N ASP A 565 0.24 -32.16 -13.05
CA ASP A 565 -0.90 -31.63 -12.30
C ASP A 565 -1.04 -30.12 -12.48
N ASN A 566 0.09 -29.40 -12.53
CA ASN A 566 0.10 -27.97 -12.80
C ASN A 566 -0.35 -27.67 -14.24
N LEU A 567 0.09 -28.49 -15.19
CA LEU A 567 -0.41 -28.36 -16.58
C LEU A 567 -1.94 -28.60 -16.66
N ARG A 568 -2.45 -29.64 -15.98
CA ARG A 568 -3.89 -29.90 -15.89
C ARG A 568 -4.65 -28.74 -15.23
N PHE A 569 -4.08 -28.15 -14.18
CA PHE A 569 -4.67 -26.99 -13.53
C PHE A 569 -4.78 -25.79 -14.48
N VAL A 570 -3.69 -25.46 -15.22
CA VAL A 570 -3.68 -24.38 -16.21
C VAL A 570 -4.68 -24.66 -17.34
N GLU A 571 -4.76 -25.90 -17.82
CA GLU A 571 -5.71 -26.26 -18.88
C GLU A 571 -7.18 -26.17 -18.41
N ARG A 572 -7.49 -26.52 -17.17
CA ARG A 572 -8.82 -26.32 -16.58
C ARG A 572 -9.17 -24.84 -16.54
N LEU A 573 -8.25 -23.97 -16.09
CA LEU A 573 -8.46 -22.51 -16.09
C LEU A 573 -8.72 -21.97 -17.51
N ARG A 574 -7.99 -22.48 -18.52
CA ARG A 574 -8.19 -22.14 -19.93
C ARG A 574 -9.60 -22.52 -20.41
N GLN A 575 -10.08 -23.72 -20.04
CA GLN A 575 -11.43 -24.21 -20.40
C GLN A 575 -12.55 -23.35 -19.79
N TYR A 576 -12.30 -22.74 -18.63
CA TYR A 576 -13.24 -21.78 -18.02
C TYR A 576 -13.14 -20.36 -18.60
N GLY A 577 -12.27 -20.13 -19.58
CA GLY A 577 -12.14 -18.84 -20.27
C GLY A 577 -11.22 -17.85 -19.59
N VAL A 578 -10.38 -18.29 -18.67
CA VAL A 578 -9.35 -17.42 -18.05
C VAL A 578 -8.34 -16.99 -19.11
N GLN A 579 -7.97 -15.72 -19.11
CA GLN A 579 -7.09 -15.13 -20.11
C GLN A 579 -5.65 -15.64 -19.99
N MET A 580 -5.19 -16.42 -20.98
CA MET A 580 -3.89 -17.08 -21.00
C MET A 580 -2.86 -16.41 -21.92
N GLN A 581 -3.16 -15.22 -22.42
CA GLN A 581 -2.26 -14.44 -23.31
C GLN A 581 -2.53 -12.95 -23.19
N ILE A 582 -1.57 -12.14 -23.62
CA ILE A 582 -1.75 -10.70 -23.76
C ILE A 582 -2.70 -10.43 -24.90
N THR A 583 -3.66 -9.50 -24.71
CA THR A 583 -4.64 -9.14 -25.75
C THR A 583 -3.98 -8.46 -26.95
N GLU A 584 -4.55 -8.60 -28.13
CA GLU A 584 -4.06 -7.95 -29.36
C GLU A 584 -4.07 -6.43 -29.25
N GLU A 585 -5.01 -5.84 -28.53
CA GLU A 585 -5.05 -4.41 -28.24
C GLU A 585 -3.80 -3.95 -27.49
N ARG A 586 -3.38 -4.68 -26.47
CA ARG A 586 -2.14 -4.39 -25.72
C ARG A 586 -0.86 -4.67 -26.48
N LEU A 587 -0.91 -5.59 -27.47
CA LEU A 587 0.20 -5.84 -28.37
C LEU A 587 0.29 -4.77 -29.46
N SER A 588 -0.84 -4.22 -29.94
CA SER A 588 -0.87 -3.15 -30.93
C SER A 588 -0.38 -1.80 -30.39
N GLU A 589 -0.43 -1.58 -29.10
CA GLU A 589 0.22 -0.45 -28.43
C GLU A 589 1.77 -0.58 -28.40
N ARG A 590 2.31 -1.76 -28.67
CA ARG A 590 3.74 -2.01 -28.80
C ARG A 590 4.18 -1.86 -30.25
N THR A 591 5.30 -1.20 -30.43
CA THR A 591 5.96 -1.12 -31.73
C THR A 591 7.39 -1.65 -31.62
N ASP A 592 7.96 -2.04 -32.75
CA ASP A 592 9.36 -2.50 -32.86
C ASP A 592 10.31 -1.38 -33.26
N LYS A 593 9.91 -0.11 -33.15
CA LYS A 593 10.70 1.06 -33.59
C LYS A 593 12.07 1.15 -32.92
N LEU A 594 12.21 0.64 -31.72
CA LEU A 594 13.45 0.59 -30.95
C LEU A 594 14.02 -0.84 -30.82
N SER A 595 13.52 -1.80 -31.63
CA SER A 595 13.95 -3.19 -31.56
C SER A 595 15.46 -3.32 -31.72
N GLY A 596 16.12 -4.02 -30.79
CA GLY A 596 17.58 -4.19 -30.76
C GLY A 596 18.36 -2.97 -30.25
N ALA A 597 17.71 -1.84 -29.97
CA ALA A 597 18.39 -0.67 -29.40
C ALA A 597 18.59 -0.82 -27.89
N THR A 598 19.80 -0.57 -27.42
CA THR A 598 20.13 -0.46 -26.00
C THR A 598 20.28 1.01 -25.65
N ILE A 599 19.40 1.53 -24.78
CA ILE A 599 19.30 2.96 -24.50
C ILE A 599 19.64 3.22 -23.03
N VAL A 600 20.50 4.21 -22.79
CA VAL A 600 20.84 4.72 -21.45
C VAL A 600 20.15 6.04 -21.25
N ILE A 601 19.40 6.19 -20.17
CA ILE A 601 18.74 7.44 -19.80
C ILE A 601 19.63 8.23 -18.85
N SER A 602 19.84 9.52 -19.15
CA SER A 602 20.70 10.40 -18.33
C SER A 602 20.21 11.85 -18.38
N GLY A 603 20.21 12.54 -17.25
CA GLY A 603 19.76 13.93 -17.17
C GLY A 603 18.37 14.08 -16.55
N THR A 604 17.85 15.28 -16.57
CA THR A 604 16.50 15.69 -16.19
C THR A 604 15.64 15.89 -17.42
N PHE A 605 14.39 15.50 -17.33
CA PHE A 605 13.45 15.47 -18.44
C PHE A 605 12.28 16.39 -18.18
N THR A 606 11.71 16.97 -19.25
CA THR A 606 10.63 17.95 -19.20
C THR A 606 9.28 17.31 -19.50
N HIS A 607 9.23 16.39 -20.47
CA HIS A 607 7.98 15.81 -20.96
C HIS A 607 7.56 14.57 -20.17
N HIS A 608 8.51 13.68 -19.86
CA HIS A 608 8.26 12.43 -19.15
C HIS A 608 9.26 12.21 -18.01
N SER A 609 8.88 11.46 -17.00
CA SER A 609 9.80 10.99 -15.97
C SER A 609 10.76 9.93 -16.56
N ARG A 610 11.87 9.67 -15.86
CA ARG A 610 12.79 8.57 -16.25
C ARG A 610 12.12 7.22 -16.34
N ASP A 611 11.15 6.96 -15.45
CA ASP A 611 10.47 5.67 -15.43
C ASP A 611 9.44 5.56 -16.56
N GLU A 612 8.81 6.67 -16.95
CA GLU A 612 7.97 6.74 -18.15
C GLU A 612 8.81 6.55 -19.41
N TYR A 613 9.99 7.17 -19.52
CA TYR A 613 10.89 6.91 -20.64
C TYR A 613 11.40 5.47 -20.71
N LYS A 614 11.64 4.81 -19.57
CA LYS A 614 11.92 3.36 -19.56
C LYS A 614 10.75 2.56 -20.12
N ALA A 615 9.53 2.88 -19.67
CA ALA A 615 8.33 2.23 -20.17
C ALA A 615 8.14 2.45 -21.67
N LEU A 616 8.35 3.68 -22.17
CA LEU A 616 8.31 3.99 -23.62
C LEU A 616 9.37 3.22 -24.41
N ILE A 617 10.60 3.14 -23.91
CA ILE A 617 11.67 2.37 -24.55
C ILE A 617 11.26 0.89 -24.64
N GLU A 618 10.76 0.31 -23.56
CA GLU A 618 10.31 -1.09 -23.51
C GLU A 618 9.06 -1.31 -24.38
N GLN A 619 8.12 -0.36 -24.38
CA GLN A 619 6.92 -0.39 -25.22
C GLN A 619 7.25 -0.41 -26.71
N HIS A 620 8.31 0.28 -27.11
CA HIS A 620 8.78 0.32 -28.51
C HIS A 620 9.87 -0.72 -28.83
N GLY A 621 10.05 -1.75 -27.99
CA GLY A 621 10.95 -2.89 -28.25
C GLY A 621 12.42 -2.64 -27.92
N GLY A 622 12.78 -1.50 -27.32
CA GLY A 622 14.14 -1.18 -26.87
C GLY A 622 14.48 -1.76 -25.50
N MET A 623 15.76 -1.76 -25.16
CA MET A 623 16.27 -2.20 -23.87
C MET A 623 16.88 -1.02 -23.10
N ASN A 624 16.42 -0.78 -21.86
CA ASN A 624 17.03 0.23 -20.99
C ASN A 624 18.17 -0.36 -20.16
N THR A 625 19.30 0.35 -20.07
CA THR A 625 20.45 -0.01 -19.22
C THR A 625 20.92 1.18 -18.38
N GLY A 626 21.46 0.90 -17.19
CA GLY A 626 21.89 1.96 -16.25
C GLY A 626 23.26 2.58 -16.59
N SER A 627 24.10 1.89 -17.39
CA SER A 627 25.49 2.30 -17.67
C SER A 627 25.79 2.27 -19.15
N VAL A 628 26.57 3.26 -19.61
CA VAL A 628 27.07 3.33 -21.00
C VAL A 628 28.15 2.26 -21.23
N SER A 629 28.00 1.49 -22.28
CA SER A 629 28.92 0.43 -22.69
C SER A 629 29.05 0.39 -24.22
N GLY A 630 29.98 -0.42 -24.77
CA GLY A 630 30.09 -0.63 -26.20
C GLY A 630 28.85 -1.24 -26.89
N LYS A 631 27.86 -1.71 -26.10
CA LYS A 631 26.58 -2.21 -26.59
C LYS A 631 25.47 -1.14 -26.55
N THR A 632 25.76 0.06 -26.02
CA THR A 632 24.79 1.16 -25.94
C THR A 632 24.59 1.75 -27.33
N THR A 633 23.33 1.75 -27.80
CA THR A 633 22.98 2.30 -29.13
C THR A 633 22.75 3.80 -29.04
N TYR A 634 21.98 4.23 -28.01
CA TYR A 634 21.64 5.63 -27.79
C TYR A 634 21.75 6.01 -26.32
N ILE A 635 22.00 7.29 -26.09
CA ILE A 635 21.76 7.90 -24.78
C ILE A 635 20.62 8.91 -24.94
N LEU A 636 19.53 8.68 -24.24
CA LEU A 636 18.48 9.67 -24.09
C LEU A 636 18.93 10.67 -23.03
N ALA A 637 19.25 11.88 -23.47
CA ALA A 637 19.79 12.94 -22.65
C ALA A 637 18.74 14.01 -22.40
N GLY A 638 18.39 14.20 -21.14
CA GLY A 638 17.68 15.39 -20.67
C GLY A 638 18.67 16.50 -20.29
N GLU A 639 18.15 17.58 -19.72
CA GLU A 639 18.98 18.65 -19.14
C GLU A 639 19.90 18.11 -18.04
N ASN A 640 21.06 18.71 -17.86
CA ASN A 640 22.04 18.35 -16.83
C ASN A 640 22.54 16.90 -16.89
N MET A 641 22.75 16.36 -18.10
CA MET A 641 23.38 15.05 -18.27
C MET A 641 24.73 14.97 -17.53
N GLY A 642 24.91 13.92 -16.73
CA GLY A 642 26.11 13.74 -15.93
C GLY A 642 27.41 13.69 -16.76
N PRO A 643 28.46 14.47 -16.40
CA PRO A 643 29.68 14.62 -17.19
C PRO A 643 30.41 13.29 -17.48
N ALA A 644 30.39 12.35 -16.53
CA ALA A 644 31.02 11.03 -16.70
C ALA A 644 30.32 10.18 -17.77
N LYS A 645 29.01 10.24 -17.91
CA LYS A 645 28.27 9.54 -18.98
C LYS A 645 28.46 10.21 -20.31
N LEU A 646 28.53 11.55 -20.34
CA LEU A 646 28.83 12.33 -21.55
C LEU A 646 30.23 12.01 -22.09
N GLU A 647 31.24 11.99 -21.23
CA GLU A 647 32.61 11.66 -21.62
C GLU A 647 32.71 10.23 -22.15
N LYS A 648 32.04 9.28 -21.47
CA LYS A 648 32.04 7.88 -21.88
C LYS A 648 31.30 7.67 -23.20
N ALA A 649 30.20 8.42 -23.43
CA ALA A 649 29.49 8.42 -24.70
C ALA A 649 30.40 8.89 -25.87
N ARG A 650 31.11 9.99 -25.65
CA ARG A 650 32.05 10.53 -26.65
C ARG A 650 33.19 9.55 -26.96
N LYS A 651 33.77 8.91 -25.94
CA LYS A 651 34.83 7.90 -26.11
C LYS A 651 34.36 6.67 -26.89
N LEU A 652 33.11 6.27 -26.74
CA LEU A 652 32.54 5.08 -27.38
C LEU A 652 31.76 5.39 -28.67
N GLY A 653 31.66 6.66 -29.07
CA GLY A 653 30.93 7.08 -30.26
C GLY A 653 29.41 6.83 -30.18
N VAL A 654 28.82 6.78 -28.95
CA VAL A 654 27.41 6.55 -28.76
C VAL A 654 26.61 7.82 -29.06
N ARG A 655 25.60 7.71 -29.93
CA ARG A 655 24.73 8.83 -30.28
C ARG A 655 23.88 9.27 -29.07
N ILE A 656 23.85 10.58 -28.85
CA ILE A 656 23.04 11.22 -27.80
C ILE A 656 21.78 11.78 -28.47
N LEU A 657 20.63 11.48 -27.95
CA LEU A 657 19.31 11.95 -28.39
C LEU A 657 18.77 12.94 -27.37
N SER A 658 18.17 14.03 -27.81
CA SER A 658 17.32 14.88 -26.94
C SER A 658 15.97 14.21 -26.64
N GLU A 659 15.17 14.81 -25.75
CA GLU A 659 13.80 14.36 -25.51
C GLU A 659 12.94 14.40 -26.78
N GLU A 660 13.05 15.51 -27.52
CA GLU A 660 12.29 15.72 -28.74
C GLU A 660 12.69 14.71 -29.83
N GLU A 661 14.01 14.53 -30.05
CA GLU A 661 14.50 13.54 -31.02
C GLU A 661 14.06 12.11 -30.69
N PHE A 662 14.02 11.77 -29.38
CA PHE A 662 13.55 10.46 -28.96
C PHE A 662 12.03 10.31 -29.15
N LEU A 663 11.24 11.32 -28.81
CA LEU A 663 9.78 11.29 -28.97
C LEU A 663 9.39 11.24 -30.46
N GLU A 664 10.09 11.99 -31.34
CA GLU A 664 9.90 11.90 -32.79
C GLU A 664 10.24 10.50 -33.34
N MET A 665 11.24 9.84 -32.76
CA MET A 665 11.68 8.51 -33.18
C MET A 665 10.67 7.40 -32.82
N ILE A 666 9.83 7.63 -31.80
CA ILE A 666 8.82 6.68 -31.36
C ILE A 666 7.38 7.04 -31.81
N GLN A 667 7.15 8.26 -32.32
CA GLN A 667 5.91 8.62 -33.02
C GLN A 667 5.77 7.85 -34.34
#